data_5296c3a12fb4b29b3087371fcce327e1
#
_entry.id   5296c3a12fb4b29b3087371fcce327e1
#
_cell.length_a   1.000
_cell.length_b   1.000
_cell.length_c   1.000
_cell.angle_alpha   90.00
_cell.angle_beta   90.00
_cell.angle_gamma   90.00
#
_symmetry.space_group_name_H-M   'P 1'
#
loop_
_entity.id
_entity.type
_entity.pdbx_description
1 polymer ?
#
loop_
_entity_poly.entity_id
_entity_poly.type
_entity_poly.pdbx_seq_one_letter_code
_entity_poly.pdbx_strand_id
1 'polypeptide(L)'
;MDKILIKETKTVHELIIKAIASCRKDDDGFVDCMNVGKSIAYEGYCFEHKLSDIICREEYLFETKVIQKGGGTIRVVRLKDARNDKKQNIPKYNSNAPRIPNIEEVKNLINDWKIGTNPIVGQYYYNSEKSYYGFRYIATLTFNDLTYLDEKEVEIVLNDPIESLTINEFYEFQWVIVKCNDQRGYRMDVMPGTTFKSIEPKQLVNRLHKVWANCDPTISNQMKNTMKMVSTQLTASSDGTFIYELLQNANDYPMEDESGNPIPVNVEFHITGEYLIYRHSGDFFTPRNIAAISKLAAGEKKAKKNAIGYKGIGFKTIFNGNDYAYLRTGEYSLRFDESSRISRDDPWQIMPIWTDNQNVDRKVKQLFDKGEERFRVQMAIRPKDQNQLRGDEKNAYEHLFLDIFKDEKDILFVPNLHSVQIFIDGLPRKKCTKRSNNWVLTQDPYVYSFTENEIKDINAEVLASDGKIPDKYKNFEDTRVMFACRRNGKNLSAVEGSTVNCYLPTQAKFGFPFMFNTDMIPTGPRDNIEPEIKLNERFAKIAGRKFVEWIRDLVLSGDYSYKSIFNLIPDFDYCREHHSSYKKFITAFENGFKEALVEIPIVPVIKKDDVIAVEKICNVLFDTTKITETNVMTDEEFMRFLNSECNLPHTELRKDCDSFNKLFTTFHNQEK
;
A
#
# COMPACT_ATOMS: atom_id res chain seq x y z
N MET A 1 15.91 -53.31 -25.18
CA MET A 1 16.19 -51.97 -24.59
C MET A 1 15.71 -52.00 -23.15
N ASP A 2 16.62 -51.80 -22.24
CA ASP A 2 16.29 -51.71 -20.80
C ASP A 2 15.44 -50.46 -20.56
N LYS A 3 14.27 -50.64 -19.93
CA LYS A 3 13.35 -49.54 -19.65
C LYS A 3 13.86 -48.73 -18.47
N ILE A 4 13.74 -47.42 -18.59
CA ILE A 4 14.13 -46.48 -17.51
C ILE A 4 13.08 -46.52 -16.41
N LEU A 5 13.46 -46.91 -15.20
CA LEU A 5 12.59 -46.88 -14.02
C LEU A 5 12.46 -45.46 -13.47
N ILE A 6 11.24 -44.93 -13.50
CA ILE A 6 10.92 -43.60 -12.95
C ILE A 6 10.35 -43.77 -11.54
N LYS A 7 10.99 -43.10 -10.58
CA LYS A 7 10.58 -43.11 -9.16
C LYS A 7 10.00 -41.77 -8.69
N GLU A 8 10.34 -40.67 -9.36
CA GLU A 8 9.91 -39.32 -8.99
C GLU A 8 8.43 -39.13 -9.36
N THR A 9 7.59 -38.86 -8.37
CA THR A 9 6.13 -38.77 -8.51
C THR A 9 5.67 -37.76 -9.55
N LYS A 10 6.34 -36.59 -9.62
CA LYS A 10 6.01 -35.55 -10.61
C LYS A 10 6.24 -36.01 -12.03
N THR A 11 7.37 -36.62 -12.29
CA THR A 11 7.74 -37.22 -13.61
C THR A 11 6.79 -38.34 -13.99
N VAL A 12 6.36 -39.17 -13.03
CA VAL A 12 5.36 -40.22 -13.23
C VAL A 12 4.03 -39.62 -13.69
N HIS A 13 3.55 -38.57 -13.03
CA HIS A 13 2.28 -37.92 -13.40
C HIS A 13 2.34 -37.29 -14.78
N GLU A 14 3.42 -36.58 -15.12
CA GLU A 14 3.62 -35.93 -16.42
C GLU A 14 3.59 -36.98 -17.56
N LEU A 15 4.23 -38.14 -17.37
CA LEU A 15 4.23 -39.24 -18.34
C LEU A 15 2.84 -39.82 -18.49
N ILE A 16 2.08 -40.06 -17.42
CA ILE A 16 0.73 -40.56 -17.48
C ILE A 16 -0.20 -39.57 -18.19
N ILE A 17 -0.12 -38.26 -17.88
CA ILE A 17 -0.92 -37.22 -18.53
C ILE A 17 -0.63 -37.16 -20.02
N LYS A 18 0.65 -37.17 -20.41
CA LYS A 18 1.09 -37.20 -21.81
C LYS A 18 0.59 -38.42 -22.54
N ALA A 19 0.67 -39.61 -21.92
CA ALA A 19 0.18 -40.87 -22.51
C ALA A 19 -1.34 -40.88 -22.67
N ILE A 20 -2.11 -40.37 -21.71
CA ILE A 20 -3.58 -40.23 -21.85
C ILE A 20 -3.91 -39.26 -22.99
N ALA A 21 -3.16 -38.15 -23.17
CA ALA A 21 -3.39 -37.21 -24.26
C ALA A 21 -3.12 -37.82 -25.64
N SER A 22 -2.13 -38.72 -25.75
CA SER A 22 -1.75 -39.38 -27.01
C SER A 22 -2.61 -40.57 -27.40
N CYS A 23 -3.36 -41.18 -26.47
CA CYS A 23 -4.17 -42.32 -26.71
C CYS A 23 -5.56 -41.96 -27.31
N ARG A 24 -6.15 -42.90 -28.07
CA ARG A 24 -7.51 -42.74 -28.58
C ARG A 24 -8.52 -42.80 -27.45
N LYS A 25 -9.39 -41.81 -27.38
CA LYS A 25 -10.44 -41.62 -26.38
C LYS A 25 -11.75 -42.23 -26.87
N ASP A 26 -12.58 -42.72 -25.94
CA ASP A 26 -13.99 -43.04 -26.22
C ASP A 26 -14.86 -41.75 -26.27
N ASP A 27 -16.16 -41.90 -26.52
CA ASP A 27 -17.11 -40.80 -26.67
C ASP A 27 -17.24 -39.95 -25.37
N ASP A 28 -16.94 -40.54 -24.21
CA ASP A 28 -16.93 -39.88 -22.91
C ASP A 28 -15.54 -39.32 -22.53
N GLY A 29 -14.55 -39.41 -23.41
CA GLY A 29 -13.19 -38.95 -23.23
C GLY A 29 -12.28 -39.83 -22.39
N PHE A 30 -12.70 -41.09 -22.12
CA PHE A 30 -11.89 -42.08 -21.39
C PHE A 30 -10.93 -42.85 -22.29
N VAL A 31 -9.82 -43.30 -21.75
CA VAL A 31 -8.79 -44.10 -22.39
C VAL A 31 -8.60 -45.39 -21.60
N ASP A 32 -8.41 -46.52 -22.30
CA ASP A 32 -8.08 -47.81 -21.68
C ASP A 32 -6.71 -47.71 -20.98
N CYS A 33 -6.68 -48.01 -19.67
CA CYS A 33 -5.46 -47.97 -18.86
C CYS A 33 -4.35 -48.88 -19.44
N MET A 34 -4.69 -49.95 -20.13
CA MET A 34 -3.71 -50.79 -20.79
C MET A 34 -3.02 -50.05 -21.95
N ASN A 35 -3.76 -49.25 -22.71
CA ASN A 35 -3.20 -48.45 -23.79
C ASN A 35 -2.29 -47.34 -23.27
N VAL A 36 -2.65 -46.70 -22.14
CA VAL A 36 -1.79 -45.75 -21.45
C VAL A 36 -0.48 -46.41 -21.04
N GLY A 37 -0.54 -47.58 -20.43
CA GLY A 37 0.64 -48.38 -20.06
C GLY A 37 1.52 -48.77 -21.24
N LYS A 38 0.91 -49.17 -22.37
CA LYS A 38 1.63 -49.48 -23.63
C LYS A 38 2.33 -48.23 -24.19
N SER A 39 1.68 -47.09 -24.18
CA SER A 39 2.27 -45.84 -24.64
C SER A 39 3.51 -45.45 -23.85
N ILE A 40 3.45 -45.52 -22.50
CA ILE A 40 4.58 -45.24 -21.61
C ILE A 40 5.71 -46.26 -21.85
N ALA A 41 5.38 -47.56 -21.98
CA ALA A 41 6.35 -48.59 -22.24
C ALA A 41 7.03 -48.48 -23.61
N TYR A 42 6.33 -47.93 -24.60
CA TYR A 42 6.84 -47.67 -25.94
C TYR A 42 7.86 -46.52 -25.93
N GLU A 43 7.64 -45.51 -25.07
CA GLU A 43 8.60 -44.41 -24.84
C GLU A 43 9.84 -44.85 -24.00
N GLY A 44 9.91 -46.11 -23.60
CA GLY A 44 11.06 -46.68 -22.88
C GLY A 44 11.03 -46.50 -21.37
N TYR A 45 9.86 -46.18 -20.77
CA TYR A 45 9.72 -45.99 -19.34
C TYR A 45 8.96 -47.09 -18.63
N CYS A 46 9.21 -47.27 -17.34
CA CYS A 46 8.44 -48.14 -16.45
C CYS A 46 8.38 -47.53 -15.04
N PHE A 47 7.40 -47.96 -14.25
CA PHE A 47 7.18 -47.48 -12.88
C PHE A 47 7.43 -48.60 -11.86
N GLU A 48 7.74 -48.21 -10.62
CA GLU A 48 7.93 -49.15 -9.51
C GLU A 48 6.62 -49.88 -9.12
N HIS A 49 5.47 -49.20 -9.29
CA HIS A 49 4.14 -49.75 -9.02
C HIS A 49 3.36 -49.94 -10.32
N LYS A 50 2.32 -50.77 -10.26
CA LYS A 50 1.41 -50.97 -11.41
C LYS A 50 0.72 -49.64 -11.73
N LEU A 51 0.61 -49.31 -13.03
CA LEU A 51 -0.02 -48.09 -13.51
C LEU A 51 -1.46 -47.95 -12.98
N SER A 52 -2.24 -49.06 -12.92
CA SER A 52 -3.58 -49.03 -12.35
C SER A 52 -3.63 -48.58 -10.91
N ASP A 53 -2.63 -48.98 -10.11
CA ASP A 53 -2.57 -48.67 -8.69
C ASP A 53 -2.15 -47.19 -8.48
N ILE A 54 -1.26 -46.70 -9.33
CA ILE A 54 -0.87 -45.29 -9.34
C ILE A 54 -2.07 -44.42 -9.69
N ILE A 55 -2.77 -44.72 -10.79
CA ILE A 55 -3.95 -43.99 -11.26
C ILE A 55 -5.07 -44.02 -10.21
N CYS A 56 -5.31 -45.15 -9.54
CA CYS A 56 -6.34 -45.25 -8.52
C CYS A 56 -5.98 -44.54 -7.21
N ARG A 57 -4.70 -44.38 -6.86
CA ARG A 57 -4.27 -43.59 -5.71
C ARG A 57 -4.39 -42.09 -5.96
N GLU A 58 -4.29 -41.70 -7.22
CA GLU A 58 -4.27 -40.28 -7.63
C GLU A 58 -5.66 -39.84 -8.16
N GLU A 59 -6.71 -40.18 -7.42
CA GLU A 59 -8.11 -39.86 -7.77
C GLU A 59 -8.40 -38.37 -7.99
N TYR A 60 -7.53 -37.50 -7.55
CA TYR A 60 -7.65 -36.04 -7.76
C TYR A 60 -7.23 -35.61 -9.17
N LEU A 61 -6.32 -36.34 -9.84
CA LEU A 61 -5.89 -36.09 -11.23
C LEU A 61 -6.68 -36.88 -12.25
N PHE A 62 -7.09 -38.10 -11.87
CA PHE A 62 -7.66 -39.06 -12.78
C PHE A 62 -9.04 -39.51 -12.34
N GLU A 63 -9.96 -39.53 -13.29
CA GLU A 63 -11.24 -40.20 -13.12
C GLU A 63 -11.16 -41.59 -13.75
N THR A 64 -11.53 -42.61 -12.99
CA THR A 64 -11.52 -43.99 -13.47
C THR A 64 -12.88 -44.64 -13.37
N LYS A 65 -13.24 -45.48 -14.35
CA LYS A 65 -14.40 -46.38 -14.31
C LYS A 65 -14.01 -47.75 -14.83
N VAL A 66 -14.77 -48.75 -14.41
CA VAL A 66 -14.62 -50.11 -14.93
C VAL A 66 -15.77 -50.34 -15.90
N ILE A 67 -15.46 -50.79 -17.12
CA ILE A 67 -16.46 -51.06 -18.18
C ILE A 67 -16.35 -52.50 -18.67
N GLN A 68 -17.45 -53.07 -19.16
CA GLN A 68 -17.49 -54.38 -19.80
C GLN A 68 -17.10 -54.23 -21.27
N LYS A 69 -16.13 -54.99 -21.76
CA LYS A 69 -15.71 -54.96 -23.16
C LYS A 69 -15.26 -56.36 -23.61
N GLY A 70 -15.90 -56.91 -24.64
CA GLY A 70 -15.46 -58.17 -25.27
C GLY A 70 -15.44 -59.39 -24.35
N GLY A 71 -16.39 -59.52 -23.38
CA GLY A 71 -16.45 -60.64 -22.43
C GLY A 71 -15.55 -60.48 -21.17
N GLY A 72 -14.87 -59.39 -21.00
CA GLY A 72 -14.05 -59.07 -19.84
C GLY A 72 -14.27 -57.65 -19.31
N THR A 73 -13.75 -57.37 -18.13
CA THR A 73 -13.77 -56.04 -17.53
C THR A 73 -12.45 -55.31 -17.79
N ILE A 74 -12.52 -54.04 -18.24
CA ILE A 74 -11.37 -53.19 -18.41
C ILE A 74 -11.53 -51.94 -17.58
N ARG A 75 -10.41 -51.37 -17.09
CA ARG A 75 -10.39 -50.09 -16.44
C ARG A 75 -10.02 -48.99 -17.44
N VAL A 76 -10.81 -47.95 -17.46
CA VAL A 76 -10.56 -46.77 -18.30
C VAL A 76 -10.31 -45.56 -17.42
N VAL A 77 -9.53 -44.60 -17.93
CA VAL A 77 -9.09 -43.41 -17.23
C VAL A 77 -9.22 -42.18 -18.12
N ARG A 78 -9.58 -41.06 -17.53
CA ARG A 78 -9.44 -39.75 -18.16
C ARG A 78 -8.89 -38.75 -17.18
N LEU A 79 -8.34 -37.64 -17.69
CA LEU A 79 -8.01 -36.48 -16.85
C LEU A 79 -9.31 -35.87 -16.33
N LYS A 80 -9.35 -35.54 -15.07
CA LYS A 80 -10.48 -34.79 -14.52
C LYS A 80 -10.45 -33.39 -15.09
N ASP A 81 -11.43 -33.02 -15.89
CA ASP A 81 -11.57 -31.73 -16.50
C ASP A 81 -12.08 -30.70 -15.46
N ALA A 82 -11.36 -29.64 -15.27
CA ALA A 82 -11.76 -28.52 -14.38
C ALA A 82 -13.02 -27.76 -14.88
N ARG A 83 -13.60 -28.17 -16.03
CA ARG A 83 -14.68 -27.44 -16.72
C ARG A 83 -16.07 -28.11 -16.76
N ASN A 84 -16.24 -29.34 -16.32
CA ASN A 84 -17.49 -30.09 -16.59
C ASN A 84 -18.37 -30.48 -15.39
N ASP A 85 -18.29 -29.78 -14.25
CA ASP A 85 -19.31 -29.90 -13.20
C ASP A 85 -20.33 -28.75 -13.30
N LYS A 86 -21.14 -28.76 -14.39
CA LYS A 86 -22.35 -27.95 -14.44
C LYS A 86 -23.55 -28.77 -13.97
N LYS A 87 -24.20 -28.26 -12.91
CA LYS A 87 -25.51 -28.57 -12.34
C LYS A 87 -25.51 -29.50 -11.13
N GLN A 88 -25.12 -28.95 -10.00
CA GLN A 88 -25.85 -29.11 -8.73
C GLN A 88 -25.82 -27.74 -8.03
N ASN A 89 -26.95 -27.37 -7.41
CA ASN A 89 -27.12 -26.09 -6.69
C ASN A 89 -26.10 -25.98 -5.56
N ILE A 90 -24.96 -25.40 -5.87
CA ILE A 90 -23.94 -25.02 -4.88
C ILE A 90 -24.33 -23.64 -4.39
N PRO A 91 -24.37 -23.38 -3.07
CA PRO A 91 -24.50 -22.02 -2.56
C PRO A 91 -23.40 -21.17 -3.21
N LYS A 92 -23.75 -19.99 -3.72
CA LYS A 92 -22.79 -19.06 -4.33
C LYS A 92 -21.69 -18.77 -3.31
N TYR A 93 -20.53 -19.38 -3.51
CA TYR A 93 -19.33 -19.07 -2.77
C TYR A 93 -18.92 -17.64 -3.07
N ASN A 94 -18.78 -16.85 -2.04
CA ASN A 94 -18.32 -15.48 -2.12
C ASN A 94 -16.88 -15.50 -2.66
N SER A 95 -16.58 -14.74 -3.72
CA SER A 95 -15.25 -14.65 -4.35
C SER A 95 -14.13 -14.13 -3.43
N ASN A 96 -14.47 -13.78 -2.19
CA ASN A 96 -13.58 -13.32 -1.13
C ASN A 96 -13.29 -14.40 -0.06
N ALA A 97 -13.63 -15.66 -0.30
CA ALA A 97 -13.21 -16.73 0.60
C ALA A 97 -11.68 -16.90 0.56
N PRO A 98 -11.04 -17.21 1.71
CA PRO A 98 -9.60 -17.46 1.74
C PRO A 98 -9.22 -18.51 0.71
N ARG A 99 -8.17 -18.22 -0.07
CA ARG A 99 -7.70 -19.12 -1.11
C ARG A 99 -7.22 -20.42 -0.48
N ILE A 100 -7.85 -21.51 -0.84
CA ILE A 100 -7.34 -22.84 -0.49
C ILE A 100 -6.03 -23.06 -1.25
N PRO A 101 -4.92 -23.41 -0.58
CA PRO A 101 -3.66 -23.67 -1.26
C PRO A 101 -3.86 -24.75 -2.34
N ASN A 102 -3.23 -24.60 -3.49
CA ASN A 102 -3.28 -25.62 -4.51
C ASN A 102 -2.49 -26.85 -4.01
N ILE A 103 -2.70 -28.01 -4.68
CA ILE A 103 -2.13 -29.28 -4.21
C ILE A 103 -0.61 -29.30 -4.21
N GLU A 104 0.02 -28.56 -5.10
CA GLU A 104 1.49 -28.45 -5.18
C GLU A 104 2.02 -27.63 -4.02
N GLU A 105 1.32 -26.56 -3.65
CA GLU A 105 1.58 -25.76 -2.45
C GLU A 105 1.43 -26.58 -1.18
N VAL A 106 0.36 -27.41 -1.10
CA VAL A 106 0.13 -28.32 0.03
C VAL A 106 1.20 -29.42 0.09
N LYS A 107 1.62 -29.98 -1.05
CA LYS A 107 2.68 -30.99 -1.10
C LYS A 107 4.03 -30.42 -0.67
N ASN A 108 4.36 -29.21 -1.08
CA ASN A 108 5.57 -28.52 -0.64
C ASN A 108 5.52 -28.27 0.86
N LEU A 109 4.38 -27.79 1.39
CA LEU A 109 4.15 -27.65 2.82
C LEU A 109 4.29 -28.97 3.59
N ILE A 110 3.74 -30.07 3.06
CA ILE A 110 3.82 -31.41 3.65
C ILE A 110 5.26 -31.93 3.69
N ASN A 111 6.02 -31.75 2.62
CA ASN A 111 7.40 -32.21 2.51
C ASN A 111 8.36 -31.39 3.39
N ASP A 112 8.16 -30.08 3.42
CA ASP A 112 9.02 -29.16 4.16
C ASP A 112 8.68 -29.11 5.66
N TRP A 113 7.43 -29.33 6.04
CA TRP A 113 6.92 -29.10 7.37
C TRP A 113 6.71 -30.33 8.23
N LYS A 114 7.04 -31.51 7.80
CA LYS A 114 6.84 -32.75 8.58
C LYS A 114 5.56 -32.67 9.43
N ILE A 115 4.41 -32.91 8.83
CA ILE A 115 3.07 -32.80 9.45
C ILE A 115 3.07 -33.37 10.87
N GLY A 116 2.56 -32.61 11.82
CA GLY A 116 2.41 -33.03 13.21
C GLY A 116 3.66 -32.90 14.10
N THR A 117 4.80 -32.42 13.59
CA THR A 117 6.00 -32.28 14.40
C THR A 117 6.36 -30.83 14.75
N ASN A 118 5.98 -29.86 13.93
CA ASN A 118 6.25 -28.45 14.17
C ASN A 118 4.95 -27.69 14.49
N PRO A 119 4.83 -27.08 15.67
CA PRO A 119 3.72 -26.21 15.97
C PRO A 119 3.79 -24.95 15.11
N ILE A 120 2.64 -24.38 14.83
CA ILE A 120 2.51 -23.07 14.18
C ILE A 120 2.05 -22.04 15.17
N VAL A 121 2.27 -20.77 14.83
CA VAL A 121 1.78 -19.61 15.59
C VAL A 121 0.77 -18.87 14.74
N GLY A 122 -0.41 -18.63 15.29
CA GLY A 122 -1.46 -17.88 14.61
C GLY A 122 -2.16 -16.91 15.53
N GLN A 123 -2.68 -15.84 14.96
CA GLN A 123 -3.54 -14.89 15.68
C GLN A 123 -4.97 -15.38 15.68
N TYR A 124 -5.53 -15.60 16.87
CA TYR A 124 -6.95 -15.92 17.02
C TYR A 124 -7.78 -14.66 16.77
N TYR A 125 -8.81 -14.75 15.90
CA TYR A 125 -9.59 -13.59 15.52
C TYR A 125 -11.05 -13.95 15.21
N TYR A 126 -11.91 -12.93 15.20
CA TYR A 126 -13.28 -13.02 14.76
C TYR A 126 -13.47 -12.18 13.47
N ASN A 127 -13.99 -12.78 12.42
CA ASN A 127 -14.37 -12.10 11.21
C ASN A 127 -15.85 -11.68 11.29
N SER A 128 -16.09 -10.38 11.52
CA SER A 128 -17.45 -9.83 11.67
C SER A 128 -18.24 -9.81 10.36
N GLU A 129 -17.57 -9.67 9.21
CA GLU A 129 -18.23 -9.64 7.90
C GLU A 129 -18.80 -11.01 7.51
N LYS A 130 -18.06 -12.08 7.83
CA LYS A 130 -18.40 -13.46 7.48
C LYS A 130 -18.89 -14.30 8.67
N SER A 131 -18.92 -13.71 9.86
CA SER A 131 -19.43 -14.31 11.11
C SER A 131 -18.77 -15.63 11.47
N TYR A 132 -17.43 -15.73 11.44
CA TYR A 132 -16.70 -16.90 11.89
C TYR A 132 -15.47 -16.54 12.74
N TYR A 133 -15.01 -17.52 13.53
CA TYR A 133 -13.76 -17.49 14.27
C TYR A 133 -12.67 -18.21 13.47
N GLY A 134 -11.41 -17.86 13.70
CA GLY A 134 -10.29 -18.51 13.02
C GLY A 134 -8.93 -18.09 13.53
N PHE A 135 -7.90 -18.65 12.89
CA PHE A 135 -6.53 -18.20 13.03
C PHE A 135 -6.06 -17.60 11.71
N ARG A 136 -5.50 -16.43 11.79
CA ARG A 136 -4.87 -15.75 10.66
C ARG A 136 -3.41 -15.43 10.97
N TYR A 137 -2.66 -15.04 9.95
CA TYR A 137 -1.26 -14.68 10.10
C TYR A 137 -0.42 -15.79 10.72
N ILE A 138 -0.64 -16.96 10.18
CA ILE A 138 -0.02 -18.18 10.68
C ILE A 138 1.43 -18.23 10.21
N ALA A 139 2.34 -18.54 11.13
CA ALA A 139 3.74 -18.77 10.84
C ALA A 139 4.26 -19.98 11.62
N THR A 140 5.05 -20.83 11.00
CA THR A 140 5.73 -21.91 11.71
C THR A 140 6.99 -21.44 12.38
N LEU A 141 7.46 -20.23 12.01
CA LEU A 141 8.73 -19.67 12.48
C LEU A 141 9.94 -20.48 12.03
N THR A 142 9.82 -21.20 10.91
CA THR A 142 10.99 -21.71 10.17
C THR A 142 11.35 -20.74 9.05
N PHE A 143 12.55 -20.88 8.49
CA PHE A 143 13.02 -19.98 7.44
C PHE A 143 12.12 -20.02 6.18
N ASN A 144 11.77 -21.21 5.73
CA ASN A 144 10.93 -21.39 4.54
C ASN A 144 9.53 -20.78 4.72
N ASP A 145 9.00 -20.82 5.93
CA ASP A 145 7.68 -20.27 6.26
C ASP A 145 7.66 -18.76 6.22
N LEU A 146 8.73 -18.09 6.62
CA LEU A 146 8.82 -16.64 6.60
C LEU A 146 8.76 -16.08 5.18
N THR A 147 9.22 -16.83 4.18
CA THR A 147 9.15 -16.43 2.76
C THR A 147 7.84 -16.84 2.09
N TYR A 148 7.30 -17.98 2.47
CA TYR A 148 6.12 -18.57 1.82
C TYR A 148 4.79 -17.96 2.29
N LEU A 149 4.65 -17.69 3.59
CA LEU A 149 3.41 -17.17 4.17
C LEU A 149 3.18 -15.68 3.90
N ASP A 150 4.21 -14.93 3.48
CA ASP A 150 4.06 -13.51 3.13
C ASP A 150 3.36 -13.29 1.79
N GLU A 151 3.42 -14.25 0.90
CA GLU A 151 2.77 -14.14 -0.41
C GLU A 151 1.28 -14.54 -0.38
N LYS A 152 0.88 -15.30 0.65
CA LYS A 152 -0.46 -15.87 0.76
C LYS A 152 -0.93 -15.81 2.21
N GLU A 153 -1.99 -15.07 2.46
CA GLU A 153 -2.68 -15.10 3.75
C GLU A 153 -3.23 -16.52 3.98
N VAL A 154 -2.58 -17.26 4.86
CA VAL A 154 -3.08 -18.57 5.30
C VAL A 154 -4.00 -18.35 6.47
N GLU A 155 -5.22 -18.86 6.36
CA GLU A 155 -6.26 -18.72 7.35
C GLU A 155 -6.82 -20.09 7.72
N ILE A 156 -7.00 -20.35 9.01
CA ILE A 156 -7.74 -21.52 9.50
C ILE A 156 -9.10 -21.04 9.98
N VAL A 157 -10.15 -21.47 9.31
CA VAL A 157 -11.54 -21.17 9.71
C VAL A 157 -12.00 -22.23 10.71
N LEU A 158 -12.52 -21.80 11.84
CA LEU A 158 -13.07 -22.65 12.88
C LEU A 158 -14.59 -22.75 12.75
N ASN A 159 -15.15 -23.94 12.96
CA ASN A 159 -16.60 -24.14 12.99
C ASN A 159 -17.22 -23.48 14.25
N ASP A 160 -16.53 -23.58 15.38
CA ASP A 160 -16.98 -23.07 16.68
C ASP A 160 -15.89 -22.21 17.34
N PRO A 161 -16.27 -21.24 18.19
CA PRO A 161 -15.30 -20.47 18.96
C PRO A 161 -14.56 -21.36 19.97
N ILE A 162 -13.30 -21.04 20.25
CA ILE A 162 -12.53 -21.68 21.30
C ILE A 162 -12.60 -20.76 22.52
N GLU A 163 -13.48 -21.10 23.48
CA GLU A 163 -13.80 -20.25 24.63
C GLU A 163 -12.59 -19.89 25.53
N SER A 164 -11.55 -20.72 25.50
CA SER A 164 -10.32 -20.48 26.29
C SER A 164 -9.37 -19.48 25.68
N LEU A 165 -9.64 -18.97 24.45
CA LEU A 165 -8.75 -18.08 23.73
C LEU A 165 -9.28 -16.64 23.68
N THR A 166 -8.36 -15.69 23.80
CA THR A 166 -8.64 -14.26 23.69
C THR A 166 -8.47 -13.80 22.25
N ILE A 167 -9.45 -13.06 21.74
CA ILE A 167 -9.41 -12.51 20.37
C ILE A 167 -8.21 -11.53 20.24
N ASN A 168 -7.56 -11.57 19.10
CA ASN A 168 -6.37 -10.82 18.72
C ASN A 168 -5.06 -11.25 19.39
N GLU A 169 -5.09 -12.23 20.29
CA GLU A 169 -3.89 -12.82 20.86
C GLU A 169 -3.29 -13.90 19.95
N PHE A 170 -1.98 -14.16 20.13
CA PHE A 170 -1.23 -15.14 19.35
C PHE A 170 -0.99 -16.39 20.16
N TYR A 171 -1.24 -17.53 19.52
CA TYR A 171 -1.11 -18.85 20.15
C TYR A 171 -0.26 -19.78 19.29
N GLU A 172 0.57 -20.59 19.94
CA GLU A 172 1.25 -21.73 19.37
C GLU A 172 0.37 -22.96 19.51
N PHE A 173 0.15 -23.71 18.43
CA PHE A 173 -0.67 -24.90 18.41
C PHE A 173 -0.25 -25.88 17.31
N GLN A 174 -0.68 -27.14 17.44
CA GLN A 174 -0.49 -28.16 16.40
C GLN A 174 -1.59 -28.07 15.35
N TRP A 175 -1.25 -28.39 14.12
CA TRP A 175 -2.11 -28.28 12.96
C TRP A 175 -2.07 -29.54 12.09
N VAL A 176 -3.09 -29.70 11.24
CA VAL A 176 -3.23 -30.81 10.30
C VAL A 176 -3.72 -30.27 8.95
N ILE A 177 -3.46 -31.04 7.91
CA ILE A 177 -4.09 -30.81 6.59
C ILE A 177 -5.21 -31.82 6.43
N VAL A 178 -6.42 -31.30 6.17
CA VAL A 178 -7.61 -32.09 5.96
C VAL A 178 -8.09 -31.95 4.52
N LYS A 179 -8.58 -33.05 3.93
CA LYS A 179 -9.22 -33.06 2.61
C LYS A 179 -10.63 -32.47 2.74
N CYS A 180 -10.98 -31.51 1.90
CA CYS A 180 -12.34 -30.97 1.86
C CYS A 180 -13.25 -31.94 1.09
N ASN A 181 -14.36 -32.41 1.72
CA ASN A 181 -15.25 -33.37 1.13
C ASN A 181 -15.98 -32.85 -0.12
N ASP A 182 -16.25 -31.54 -0.16
CA ASP A 182 -17.07 -30.91 -1.21
C ASP A 182 -16.27 -30.14 -2.25
N GLN A 183 -14.97 -30.09 -2.09
CA GLN A 183 -14.05 -29.33 -2.97
C GLN A 183 -12.82 -30.18 -3.28
N ARG A 184 -12.30 -30.05 -4.49
CA ARG A 184 -11.03 -30.67 -4.92
C ARG A 184 -9.84 -29.93 -4.29
N GLY A 185 -9.68 -29.97 -2.97
CA GLY A 185 -8.65 -29.24 -2.28
C GLY A 185 -8.38 -29.75 -0.86
N TYR A 186 -7.35 -29.17 -0.28
CA TYR A 186 -6.95 -29.41 1.10
C TYR A 186 -6.99 -28.08 1.84
N ARG A 187 -7.34 -28.12 3.11
CA ARG A 187 -7.28 -26.96 4.00
C ARG A 187 -6.41 -27.27 5.21
N MET A 188 -5.83 -26.22 5.78
CA MET A 188 -5.26 -26.30 7.11
C MET A 188 -6.37 -26.29 8.14
N ASP A 189 -6.19 -27.08 9.19
CA ASP A 189 -7.10 -27.13 10.33
C ASP A 189 -6.31 -27.29 11.64
N VAL A 190 -6.93 -26.97 12.75
CA VAL A 190 -6.37 -27.20 14.08
C VAL A 190 -6.34 -28.70 14.38
N MET A 191 -5.21 -29.20 14.89
CA MET A 191 -5.11 -30.59 15.26
C MET A 191 -6.03 -30.89 16.45
N PRO A 192 -6.93 -31.91 16.37
CA PRO A 192 -7.78 -32.27 17.49
C PRO A 192 -6.98 -32.58 18.75
N GLY A 193 -7.38 -32.02 19.89
CA GLY A 193 -6.70 -32.22 21.15
C GLY A 193 -5.39 -31.43 21.35
N THR A 194 -5.07 -30.51 20.44
CA THR A 194 -3.93 -29.62 20.63
C THR A 194 -4.11 -28.71 21.86
N THR A 195 -3.00 -28.37 22.49
CA THR A 195 -2.96 -27.32 23.51
C THR A 195 -2.55 -26.00 22.89
N PHE A 196 -3.24 -24.92 23.22
CA PHE A 196 -2.89 -23.58 22.80
C PHE A 196 -1.98 -22.94 23.84
N LYS A 197 -0.82 -22.46 23.39
CA LYS A 197 0.13 -21.76 24.27
C LYS A 197 0.23 -20.31 23.81
N SER A 198 -0.07 -19.36 24.68
CA SER A 198 0.21 -17.95 24.42
C SER A 198 1.73 -17.75 24.17
N ILE A 199 2.07 -16.91 23.21
CA ILE A 199 3.45 -16.60 22.85
C ILE A 199 3.89 -15.35 23.60
N GLU A 200 4.81 -15.54 24.53
CA GLU A 200 5.47 -14.43 25.22
C GLU A 200 6.33 -13.61 24.24
N PRO A 201 6.32 -12.26 24.34
CA PRO A 201 7.09 -11.37 23.45
C PRO A 201 8.57 -11.74 23.31
N LYS A 202 9.23 -12.04 24.43
CA LYS A 202 10.64 -12.48 24.44
C LYS A 202 10.85 -13.79 23.69
N GLN A 203 9.91 -14.72 23.78
CA GLN A 203 9.99 -15.99 23.07
C GLN A 203 9.88 -15.80 21.57
N LEU A 204 8.94 -14.93 21.11
CA LEU A 204 8.78 -14.60 19.69
C LEU A 204 10.08 -13.99 19.13
N VAL A 205 10.62 -12.95 19.78
CA VAL A 205 11.84 -12.28 19.32
C VAL A 205 13.01 -13.27 19.25
N ASN A 206 13.18 -14.12 20.28
CA ASN A 206 14.25 -15.13 20.29
C ASN A 206 14.08 -16.19 19.19
N ARG A 207 12.84 -16.57 18.86
CA ARG A 207 12.57 -17.49 17.74
C ARG A 207 12.91 -16.85 16.40
N LEU A 208 12.49 -15.61 16.17
CA LEU A 208 12.83 -14.85 14.96
C LEU A 208 14.35 -14.71 14.80
N HIS A 209 15.07 -14.41 15.88
CA HIS A 209 16.53 -14.38 15.85
C HIS A 209 17.14 -15.72 15.44
N LYS A 210 16.70 -16.83 16.06
CA LYS A 210 17.20 -18.18 15.79
C LYS A 210 16.97 -18.62 14.35
N VAL A 211 15.87 -18.24 13.74
CA VAL A 211 15.58 -18.55 12.34
C VAL A 211 16.70 -18.08 11.44
N TRP A 212 17.17 -16.84 11.63
CA TRP A 212 18.24 -16.26 10.84
C TRP A 212 19.63 -16.81 11.24
N ALA A 213 19.87 -17.00 12.53
CA ALA A 213 21.15 -17.55 13.03
C ALA A 213 21.41 -18.98 12.58
N ASN A 214 20.36 -19.78 12.36
CA ASN A 214 20.44 -21.18 11.93
C ASN A 214 20.11 -21.39 10.44
N CYS A 215 20.07 -20.33 9.66
CA CYS A 215 19.76 -20.40 8.25
C CYS A 215 20.84 -21.11 7.45
N ASP A 216 20.44 -21.95 6.47
CA ASP A 216 21.35 -22.59 5.54
C ASP A 216 22.28 -21.56 4.86
N PRO A 217 23.60 -21.81 4.77
CA PRO A 217 24.54 -20.87 4.15
C PRO A 217 24.19 -20.47 2.71
N THR A 218 23.59 -21.36 1.93
CA THR A 218 23.20 -21.09 0.54
C THR A 218 22.07 -20.07 0.49
N ILE A 219 21.05 -20.25 1.34
CA ILE A 219 19.91 -19.36 1.48
C ILE A 219 20.36 -18.03 2.11
N SER A 220 21.20 -18.09 3.13
CA SER A 220 21.84 -16.92 3.72
C SER A 220 22.57 -16.08 2.67
N ASN A 221 23.29 -16.68 1.72
CA ASN A 221 24.00 -15.96 0.67
C ASN A 221 23.05 -15.29 -0.36
N GLN A 222 21.96 -15.94 -0.73
CA GLN A 222 20.92 -15.30 -1.59
C GLN A 222 20.30 -14.08 -0.91
N MET A 223 20.00 -14.19 0.37
CA MET A 223 19.45 -13.08 1.15
C MET A 223 20.44 -11.95 1.37
N LYS A 224 21.72 -12.27 1.58
CA LYS A 224 22.80 -11.26 1.61
C LYS A 224 22.88 -10.47 0.32
N ASN A 225 22.77 -11.14 -0.82
CA ASN A 225 22.73 -10.47 -2.12
C ASN A 225 21.48 -9.60 -2.27
N THR A 226 20.33 -10.09 -1.84
CA THR A 226 19.08 -9.32 -1.84
C THR A 226 19.16 -8.11 -0.88
N MET A 227 19.71 -8.30 0.33
CA MET A 227 19.96 -7.19 1.26
C MET A 227 20.94 -6.16 0.68
N LYS A 228 21.98 -6.62 0.00
CA LYS A 228 22.94 -5.73 -0.67
C LYS A 228 22.29 -4.95 -1.80
N MET A 229 21.42 -5.57 -2.59
CA MET A 229 20.62 -4.88 -3.63
C MET A 229 19.67 -3.86 -2.99
N VAL A 230 18.93 -4.25 -1.96
CA VAL A 230 18.03 -3.35 -1.23
C VAL A 230 18.83 -2.20 -0.61
N SER A 231 19.96 -2.45 0.03
CA SER A 231 20.85 -1.43 0.58
C SER A 231 21.35 -0.48 -0.51
N THR A 232 21.73 -0.99 -1.70
CA THR A 232 22.18 -0.17 -2.83
C THR A 232 21.04 0.70 -3.37
N GLN A 233 19.83 0.17 -3.44
CA GLN A 233 18.65 0.96 -3.83
C GLN A 233 18.30 2.02 -2.78
N LEU A 234 18.47 1.71 -1.49
CA LEU A 234 18.21 2.64 -0.40
C LEU A 234 19.28 3.74 -0.33
N THR A 235 20.56 3.41 -0.59
CA THR A 235 21.64 4.41 -0.64
C THR A 235 21.56 5.32 -1.87
N ALA A 236 20.85 4.92 -2.92
CA ALA A 236 20.54 5.78 -4.06
C ALA A 236 19.37 6.74 -3.78
N SER A 237 18.63 6.55 -2.68
CA SER A 237 17.59 7.47 -2.24
C SER A 237 18.19 8.70 -1.57
N SER A 238 17.50 9.84 -1.69
CA SER A 238 17.95 11.11 -1.07
C SER A 238 18.08 10.96 0.45
N ASP A 239 19.02 11.69 1.02
CA ASP A 239 19.17 11.82 2.47
C ASP A 239 17.83 12.27 3.07
N GLY A 240 17.39 11.57 4.14
CA GLY A 240 16.12 11.87 4.81
C GLY A 240 14.93 11.02 4.41
N THR A 241 15.02 10.15 3.41
CA THR A 241 13.93 9.24 3.03
C THR A 241 13.40 8.43 4.21
N PHE A 242 14.28 8.01 5.15
CA PHE A 242 13.88 7.28 6.34
C PHE A 242 12.93 8.07 7.25
N ILE A 243 13.03 9.40 7.28
CA ILE A 243 12.15 10.28 8.08
C ILE A 243 10.70 10.13 7.59
N TYR A 244 10.51 10.22 6.27
CA TYR A 244 9.19 10.06 5.67
C TYR A 244 8.62 8.64 5.87
N GLU A 245 9.47 7.61 5.84
CA GLU A 245 9.04 6.24 6.14
C GLU A 245 8.63 6.07 7.62
N LEU A 246 9.31 6.75 8.56
CA LEU A 246 8.91 6.77 9.97
C LEU A 246 7.57 7.51 10.15
N LEU A 247 7.38 8.66 9.49
CA LEU A 247 6.10 9.39 9.51
C LEU A 247 4.97 8.56 8.92
N GLN A 248 5.23 7.84 7.83
CA GLN A 248 4.28 6.96 7.21
C GLN A 248 3.91 5.78 8.13
N ASN A 249 4.90 5.19 8.82
CA ASN A 249 4.60 4.13 9.79
C ASN A 249 3.72 4.63 10.93
N ALA A 250 3.98 5.83 11.46
CA ALA A 250 3.12 6.44 12.46
C ALA A 250 1.68 6.67 11.93
N ASN A 251 1.55 7.14 10.70
CA ASN A 251 0.25 7.36 10.06
C ASN A 251 -0.56 6.08 9.84
N ASP A 252 0.10 4.99 9.44
CA ASP A 252 -0.57 3.75 9.02
C ASP A 252 -1.12 2.92 10.18
N TYR A 253 -0.70 3.24 11.40
CA TYR A 253 -1.13 2.56 12.63
C TYR A 253 -1.60 3.56 13.69
N PRO A 254 -2.66 4.36 13.41
CA PRO A 254 -3.30 5.15 14.44
C PRO A 254 -4.01 4.25 15.43
N MET A 255 -4.22 4.73 16.65
CA MET A 255 -5.23 4.16 17.54
C MET A 255 -6.62 4.46 16.98
N GLU A 256 -7.59 3.67 17.37
CA GLU A 256 -8.99 3.91 17.07
C GLU A 256 -9.75 4.27 18.35
N ASP A 257 -10.74 5.16 18.23
CA ASP A 257 -11.67 5.46 19.32
C ASP A 257 -12.75 4.36 19.43
N GLU A 258 -13.65 4.47 20.40
CA GLU A 258 -14.75 3.52 20.62
C GLU A 258 -15.69 3.37 19.41
N SER A 259 -15.67 4.33 18.49
CA SER A 259 -16.48 4.34 17.26
C SER A 259 -15.69 3.81 16.04
N GLY A 260 -14.42 3.41 16.22
CA GLY A 260 -13.54 2.94 15.15
C GLY A 260 -12.92 4.07 14.32
N ASN A 261 -12.97 5.33 14.77
CA ASN A 261 -12.33 6.43 14.08
C ASN A 261 -10.86 6.54 14.49
N PRO A 262 -9.94 6.87 13.55
CA PRO A 262 -8.53 7.02 13.86
C PRO A 262 -8.28 8.22 14.79
N ILE A 263 -7.56 7.98 15.88
CA ILE A 263 -7.08 9.02 16.79
C ILE A 263 -5.86 9.68 16.18
N PRO A 264 -5.81 11.03 16.11
CA PRO A 264 -4.69 11.76 15.53
C PRO A 264 -3.34 11.45 16.19
N VAL A 265 -2.34 11.14 15.37
CA VAL A 265 -1.01 10.70 15.81
C VAL A 265 -0.07 11.89 15.98
N ASN A 266 0.62 11.94 17.11
CA ASN A 266 1.70 12.86 17.38
C ASN A 266 3.05 12.14 17.26
N VAL A 267 4.01 12.81 16.63
CA VAL A 267 5.38 12.32 16.44
C VAL A 267 6.37 13.25 17.09
N GLU A 268 7.38 12.71 17.75
CA GLU A 268 8.52 13.46 18.24
C GLU A 268 9.84 12.86 17.75
N PHE A 269 10.75 13.73 17.38
CA PHE A 269 12.15 13.42 17.12
C PHE A 269 13.03 14.13 18.11
N HIS A 270 13.95 13.43 18.76
CA HIS A 270 14.94 14.01 19.66
C HIS A 270 16.33 13.70 19.14
N ILE A 271 17.07 14.73 18.75
CA ILE A 271 18.46 14.64 18.37
C ILE A 271 19.30 14.85 19.63
N THR A 272 20.01 13.82 20.03
CA THR A 272 20.96 13.84 21.17
C THR A 272 22.39 13.74 20.65
N GLY A 273 23.38 13.76 21.53
CA GLY A 273 24.78 13.62 21.12
C GLY A 273 25.14 12.20 20.60
N GLU A 274 24.29 11.19 20.85
CA GLU A 274 24.60 9.79 20.53
C GLU A 274 23.50 9.08 19.74
N TYR A 275 22.23 9.55 19.86
CA TYR A 275 21.06 8.90 19.28
C TYR A 275 20.11 9.91 18.64
N LEU A 276 19.47 9.47 17.56
CA LEU A 276 18.21 10.00 17.10
C LEU A 276 17.09 9.16 17.77
N ILE A 277 16.28 9.82 18.59
CA ILE A 277 15.10 9.19 19.19
C ILE A 277 13.88 9.56 18.34
N TYR A 278 13.13 8.56 17.93
CA TYR A 278 11.83 8.67 17.27
C TYR A 278 10.76 8.06 18.17
N ARG A 279 9.62 8.74 18.30
CA ARG A 279 8.48 8.19 19.03
C ARG A 279 7.16 8.72 18.49
N HIS A 280 6.11 7.90 18.56
CA HIS A 280 4.77 8.27 18.14
C HIS A 280 3.68 7.71 19.04
N SER A 281 2.51 8.41 19.06
CA SER A 281 1.34 8.06 19.87
C SER A 281 0.36 7.11 19.17
N GLY A 282 0.71 6.57 18.00
CA GLY A 282 -0.07 5.54 17.31
C GLY A 282 -0.09 4.22 18.08
N ASP A 283 -0.73 3.21 17.51
CA ASP A 283 -0.92 1.94 18.19
C ASP A 283 0.38 1.14 18.37
N PHE A 284 0.37 0.19 19.31
CA PHE A 284 1.48 -0.72 19.56
C PHE A 284 1.76 -1.64 18.36
N PHE A 285 3.00 -2.05 18.24
CA PHE A 285 3.32 -3.12 17.30
C PHE A 285 2.75 -4.44 17.79
N THR A 286 2.02 -5.09 16.90
CA THR A 286 1.55 -6.46 17.11
C THR A 286 2.69 -7.46 16.90
N PRO A 287 2.59 -8.71 17.38
CA PRO A 287 3.53 -9.78 17.05
C PRO A 287 3.79 -9.92 15.56
N ARG A 288 2.77 -9.70 14.72
CA ARG A 288 2.89 -9.68 13.27
C ARG A 288 3.78 -8.54 12.77
N ASN A 289 3.64 -7.32 13.32
CA ASN A 289 4.51 -6.21 12.97
C ASN A 289 5.96 -6.51 13.34
N ILE A 290 6.21 -7.12 14.50
CA ILE A 290 7.55 -7.57 14.93
C ILE A 290 8.12 -8.59 13.96
N ALA A 291 7.33 -9.58 13.54
CA ALA A 291 7.74 -10.54 12.52
C ALA A 291 8.02 -9.86 11.18
N ALA A 292 7.18 -8.92 10.75
CA ALA A 292 7.33 -8.20 9.48
C ALA A 292 8.61 -7.34 9.42
N ILE A 293 8.95 -6.62 10.50
CA ILE A 293 10.22 -5.88 10.57
C ILE A 293 11.45 -6.76 10.68
N SER A 294 11.27 -8.05 10.95
CA SER A 294 12.34 -9.06 11.02
C SER A 294 12.49 -9.85 9.71
N LYS A 295 11.93 -9.38 8.59
CA LYS A 295 11.98 -10.01 7.27
C LYS A 295 12.50 -9.05 6.22
N LEU A 296 12.87 -9.60 5.05
CA LEU A 296 13.11 -8.83 3.82
C LEU A 296 11.80 -8.71 3.05
N ALA A 297 11.46 -7.51 2.62
CA ALA A 297 10.34 -7.23 1.71
C ALA A 297 8.95 -7.73 2.18
N ALA A 298 8.77 -8.05 3.45
CA ALA A 298 7.48 -8.41 4.00
C ALA A 298 6.61 -7.17 4.26
N GLY A 299 5.52 -7.03 3.53
CA GLY A 299 4.59 -5.91 3.67
C GLY A 299 3.21 -6.40 4.13
N GLU A 300 2.90 -6.22 5.42
CA GLU A 300 1.53 -6.36 5.93
C GLU A 300 0.53 -5.44 5.23
N LYS A 301 1.04 -4.31 4.76
CA LYS A 301 0.26 -3.21 4.22
C LYS A 301 -0.30 -3.47 2.82
N LYS A 302 0.09 -4.56 2.15
CA LYS A 302 -0.40 -4.92 0.81
C LYS A 302 -1.94 -5.06 0.77
N ALA A 303 -2.55 -5.46 1.88
CA ALA A 303 -4.00 -5.69 2.00
C ALA A 303 -4.78 -4.53 2.62
N LYS A 304 -4.15 -3.54 3.27
CA LYS A 304 -4.85 -2.39 3.86
C LYS A 304 -5.15 -1.34 2.79
N LYS A 305 -6.44 -1.17 2.44
CA LYS A 305 -6.94 -0.20 1.43
C LYS A 305 -6.46 1.24 1.70
N ASN A 306 -6.30 1.63 2.96
CA ASN A 306 -5.94 2.99 3.39
C ASN A 306 -4.47 3.17 3.81
N ALA A 307 -3.62 2.13 3.70
CA ALA A 307 -2.22 2.27 4.07
C ALA A 307 -1.41 2.98 2.98
N ILE A 308 -0.61 3.97 3.39
CA ILE A 308 0.30 4.69 2.50
C ILE A 308 1.46 3.77 2.09
N GLY A 309 1.97 2.97 3.04
CA GLY A 309 3.08 2.03 2.82
C GLY A 309 2.64 0.69 2.24
N TYR A 310 3.33 0.20 1.21
CA TYR A 310 2.99 -1.09 0.58
C TYR A 310 4.19 -1.95 0.17
N LYS A 311 5.42 -1.43 0.24
CA LYS A 311 6.61 -2.15 -0.27
C LYS A 311 7.29 -3.06 0.76
N GLY A 312 6.99 -2.92 2.06
CA GLY A 312 7.59 -3.72 3.13
C GLY A 312 9.09 -3.51 3.36
N ILE A 313 9.68 -2.52 2.70
CA ILE A 313 11.12 -2.19 2.77
C ILE A 313 11.35 -0.94 3.64
N GLY A 314 10.31 -0.14 3.87
CA GLY A 314 10.42 1.18 4.49
C GLY A 314 11.14 1.20 5.82
N PHE A 315 10.82 0.26 6.72
CA PHE A 315 11.53 0.15 8.01
C PHE A 315 13.04 -0.04 7.85
N LYS A 316 13.49 -0.68 6.75
CA LYS A 316 14.92 -0.97 6.53
C LYS A 316 15.72 0.27 6.13
N THR A 317 15.05 1.33 5.69
CA THR A 317 15.72 2.61 5.35
C THR A 317 16.42 3.22 6.55
N ILE A 318 15.97 2.93 7.78
CA ILE A 318 16.63 3.39 9.00
C ILE A 318 18.07 2.88 9.13
N PHE A 319 18.41 1.76 8.49
CA PHE A 319 19.77 1.18 8.56
C PHE A 319 20.73 1.78 7.51
N ASN A 320 20.24 2.69 6.68
CA ASN A 320 21.13 3.46 5.81
C ASN A 320 21.92 4.47 6.66
N GLY A 321 23.21 4.25 6.80
CA GLY A 321 24.07 5.07 7.64
C GLY A 321 23.97 4.83 9.16
N ASN A 322 23.09 3.93 9.62
CA ASN A 322 22.93 3.62 11.05
C ASN A 322 23.28 2.15 11.34
N ASP A 323 23.90 1.90 12.49
CA ASP A 323 24.40 0.59 12.92
C ASP A 323 23.58 -0.05 14.05
N TYR A 324 22.62 0.70 14.60
CA TYR A 324 21.84 0.28 15.74
C TYR A 324 20.45 0.89 15.72
N ALA A 325 19.44 0.10 16.04
CA ALA A 325 18.08 0.56 16.29
C ALA A 325 17.46 -0.25 17.44
N TYR A 326 17.14 0.43 18.54
CA TYR A 326 16.40 -0.14 19.67
C TYR A 326 14.94 0.29 19.61
N LEU A 327 14.01 -0.65 19.70
CA LEU A 327 12.57 -0.45 19.65
C LEU A 327 11.92 -0.90 20.95
N ARG A 328 11.10 -0.04 21.55
CA ARG A 328 10.19 -0.36 22.65
C ARG A 328 8.74 -0.05 22.25
N THR A 329 7.85 -1.03 22.36
CA THR A 329 6.43 -0.91 22.02
C THR A 329 5.61 -1.95 22.77
N GLY A 330 4.69 -1.52 23.64
CA GLY A 330 3.97 -2.41 24.54
C GLY A 330 4.95 -3.28 25.34
N GLU A 331 4.73 -4.58 25.30
CA GLU A 331 5.59 -5.56 25.96
C GLU A 331 6.87 -5.90 25.19
N TYR A 332 7.01 -5.40 23.95
CA TYR A 332 8.20 -5.68 23.13
C TYR A 332 9.33 -4.69 23.40
N SER A 333 10.52 -5.27 23.64
CA SER A 333 11.77 -4.56 23.85
C SER A 333 12.86 -5.28 23.10
N LEU A 334 13.25 -4.77 21.93
CA LEU A 334 14.19 -5.44 21.03
C LEU A 334 15.10 -4.45 20.31
N ARG A 335 16.25 -4.95 19.85
CA ARG A 335 17.17 -4.16 19.04
C ARG A 335 17.65 -4.92 17.80
N PHE A 336 18.08 -4.16 16.83
CA PHE A 336 18.90 -4.59 15.70
C PHE A 336 20.27 -3.92 15.88
N ASP A 337 21.34 -4.69 15.84
CA ASP A 337 22.67 -4.21 16.27
C ASP A 337 23.77 -4.84 15.41
N GLU A 338 24.45 -4.01 14.61
CA GLU A 338 25.53 -4.45 13.73
C GLU A 338 26.68 -5.08 14.50
N SER A 339 26.97 -4.60 15.71
CA SER A 339 28.05 -5.12 16.56
C SER A 339 27.82 -6.53 17.09
N SER A 340 26.55 -7.00 17.06
CA SER A 340 26.18 -8.35 17.51
C SER A 340 26.37 -9.44 16.45
N ARG A 341 26.86 -9.11 15.26
CA ARG A 341 27.14 -10.07 14.20
C ARG A 341 28.19 -11.08 14.62
N ILE A 342 27.92 -12.36 14.41
CA ILE A 342 28.90 -13.44 14.57
C ILE A 342 29.79 -13.51 13.32
N SER A 343 29.17 -13.40 12.14
CA SER A 343 29.85 -13.32 10.85
C SER A 343 29.67 -11.90 10.25
N ARG A 344 30.69 -11.43 9.51
CA ARG A 344 30.63 -10.17 8.77
C ARG A 344 29.44 -10.10 7.81
N ASP A 345 28.97 -11.26 7.40
CA ASP A 345 27.91 -11.42 6.44
C ASP A 345 26.52 -11.64 7.07
N ASP A 346 26.36 -11.65 8.38
CA ASP A 346 25.06 -11.84 9.00
C ASP A 346 24.10 -10.71 8.64
N PRO A 347 22.83 -11.01 8.27
CA PRO A 347 21.84 -10.02 7.93
C PRO A 347 21.25 -9.37 9.20
N TRP A 348 22.09 -8.73 9.99
CA TRP A 348 21.74 -8.17 11.30
C TRP A 348 20.52 -7.24 11.29
N GLN A 349 20.24 -6.57 10.16
CA GLN A 349 19.10 -5.67 9.99
C GLN A 349 17.73 -6.38 10.08
N ILE A 350 17.72 -7.70 10.05
CA ILE A 350 16.51 -8.52 10.18
C ILE A 350 16.60 -9.53 11.33
N MET A 351 17.70 -9.51 12.10
CA MET A 351 17.92 -10.37 13.25
C MET A 351 17.60 -9.63 14.55
N PRO A 352 16.35 -9.67 15.04
CA PRO A 352 15.97 -8.95 16.25
C PRO A 352 16.61 -9.60 17.47
N ILE A 353 17.08 -8.80 18.44
CA ILE A 353 17.64 -9.25 19.68
C ILE A 353 16.79 -8.70 20.82
N TRP A 354 16.27 -9.59 21.66
CA TRP A 354 15.59 -9.16 22.87
C TRP A 354 16.53 -8.34 23.76
N THR A 355 16.02 -7.24 24.29
CA THR A 355 16.85 -6.32 25.07
C THR A 355 16.15 -6.03 26.39
N ASP A 356 16.67 -6.61 27.47
CA ASP A 356 16.15 -6.34 28.82
C ASP A 356 16.49 -4.90 29.24
N ASN A 357 15.62 -4.27 30.03
CA ASN A 357 15.71 -2.86 30.45
C ASN A 357 17.07 -2.46 31.08
N GLN A 358 17.77 -3.41 31.68
CA GLN A 358 19.11 -3.17 32.26
C GLN A 358 20.21 -3.04 31.21
N ASN A 359 19.97 -3.51 29.99
CA ASN A 359 20.92 -3.50 28.88
C ASN A 359 20.66 -2.32 27.92
N VAL A 360 19.70 -1.45 28.22
CA VAL A 360 19.40 -0.23 27.47
C VAL A 360 20.25 0.91 28.00
N ASP A 361 20.79 1.73 27.09
CA ASP A 361 21.49 2.97 27.47
C ASP A 361 20.66 3.80 28.43
N ARG A 362 21.30 4.32 29.48
CA ARG A 362 20.61 5.04 30.57
C ARG A 362 19.87 6.29 30.08
N LYS A 363 20.44 7.03 29.13
CA LYS A 363 19.83 8.26 28.58
C LYS A 363 18.63 7.90 27.72
N VAL A 364 18.75 6.86 26.89
CA VAL A 364 17.63 6.32 26.07
C VAL A 364 16.50 5.86 26.98
N LYS A 365 16.80 5.09 28.02
CA LYS A 365 15.82 4.63 28.98
C LYS A 365 15.07 5.79 29.65
N GLN A 366 15.79 6.79 30.16
CA GLN A 366 15.19 7.95 30.79
C GLN A 366 14.24 8.72 29.85
N LEU A 367 14.59 8.85 28.57
CA LEU A 367 13.74 9.51 27.58
C LEU A 367 12.49 8.68 27.28
N PHE A 368 12.64 7.36 27.18
CA PHE A 368 11.53 6.46 26.91
C PHE A 368 10.55 6.41 28.09
N ASP A 369 11.04 6.29 29.30
CA ASP A 369 10.21 6.24 30.51
C ASP A 369 9.41 7.55 30.69
N LYS A 370 10.00 8.71 30.42
CA LYS A 370 9.28 9.99 30.40
C LYS A 370 8.20 10.10 29.33
N GLY A 371 8.31 9.33 28.27
CA GLY A 371 7.36 9.32 27.15
C GLY A 371 6.33 8.22 27.19
N GLU A 372 6.43 7.27 28.12
CA GLU A 372 5.65 6.01 28.13
C GLU A 372 4.14 6.20 28.12
N GLU A 373 3.63 7.16 28.87
CA GLU A 373 2.19 7.45 28.91
C GLU A 373 1.67 8.08 27.60
N ARG A 374 2.54 8.74 26.83
CA ARG A 374 2.15 9.50 25.63
C ARG A 374 2.47 8.79 24.33
N PHE A 375 3.50 7.95 24.32
CA PHE A 375 4.04 7.34 23.11
C PHE A 375 4.12 5.83 23.25
N ARG A 376 3.36 5.16 22.41
CA ARG A 376 3.26 3.69 22.40
C ARG A 376 4.37 3.01 21.62
N VAL A 377 4.97 3.73 20.69
CA VAL A 377 6.14 3.27 19.93
C VAL A 377 7.29 4.24 20.13
N GLN A 378 8.42 3.73 20.56
CA GLN A 378 9.63 4.51 20.82
C GLN A 378 10.85 3.78 20.24
N MET A 379 11.69 4.49 19.50
CA MET A 379 12.89 3.95 18.86
C MET A 379 14.11 4.84 19.08
N ALA A 380 15.23 4.22 19.38
CA ALA A 380 16.54 4.90 19.45
C ALA A 380 17.42 4.38 18.30
N ILE A 381 17.86 5.26 17.43
CA ILE A 381 18.68 4.98 16.26
C ILE A 381 20.05 5.59 16.49
N ARG A 382 21.12 4.80 16.26
CA ARG A 382 22.50 5.27 16.40
C ARG A 382 23.16 5.31 15.02
N PRO A 383 23.62 6.46 14.54
CA PRO A 383 24.41 6.57 13.32
C PRO A 383 25.79 5.91 13.47
N LYS A 384 26.30 5.33 12.40
CA LYS A 384 27.68 4.82 12.32
C LYS A 384 28.70 5.94 12.53
N ASP A 385 28.43 7.08 11.91
CA ASP A 385 29.18 8.32 12.13
C ASP A 385 28.37 9.25 13.03
N GLN A 386 28.87 9.52 14.20
CA GLN A 386 28.21 10.40 15.18
C GLN A 386 28.10 11.84 14.68
N ASN A 387 28.94 12.27 13.73
CA ASN A 387 28.84 13.57 13.09
C ASN A 387 27.54 13.73 12.26
N GLN A 388 26.89 12.61 11.86
CA GLN A 388 25.58 12.64 11.21
C GLN A 388 24.47 13.19 12.13
N LEU A 389 24.62 13.15 13.45
CA LEU A 389 23.64 13.75 14.34
C LEU A 389 23.75 15.27 14.33
N ARG A 390 24.97 15.77 14.34
CA ARG A 390 25.31 17.20 14.39
C ARG A 390 26.57 17.48 13.60
N GLY A 391 26.59 18.54 12.85
CA GLY A 391 27.75 18.99 12.10
C GLY A 391 27.38 20.16 11.21
N ASP A 392 28.40 20.81 10.65
CA ASP A 392 28.24 21.89 9.67
C ASP A 392 27.86 21.37 8.27
N GLU A 393 27.81 20.07 8.09
CA GLU A 393 27.44 19.43 6.81
C GLU A 393 25.92 19.45 6.61
N LYS A 394 25.47 19.74 5.38
CA LYS A 394 24.03 19.72 5.02
C LYS A 394 23.34 18.39 5.32
N ASN A 395 24.10 17.32 5.44
CA ASN A 395 23.61 15.95 5.66
C ASN A 395 23.53 15.60 7.16
N ALA A 396 23.93 16.49 8.07
CA ALA A 396 23.69 16.27 9.49
C ALA A 396 22.19 16.23 9.77
N TYR A 397 21.74 15.28 10.58
CA TYR A 397 20.32 15.10 10.90
C TYR A 397 19.70 16.39 11.45
N GLU A 398 20.43 17.19 12.23
CA GLU A 398 19.94 18.48 12.70
C GLU A 398 19.50 19.38 11.54
N HIS A 399 20.37 19.61 10.55
CA HIS A 399 20.05 20.43 9.38
C HIS A 399 18.93 19.80 8.54
N LEU A 400 19.02 18.49 8.30
CA LEU A 400 18.03 17.75 7.52
C LEU A 400 16.63 17.87 8.13
N PHE A 401 16.48 17.66 9.44
CA PHE A 401 15.20 17.76 10.13
C PHE A 401 14.66 19.20 10.13
N LEU A 402 15.51 20.19 10.34
CA LEU A 402 15.10 21.60 10.33
C LEU A 402 14.72 22.07 8.93
N ASP A 403 15.34 21.55 7.87
CA ASP A 403 14.99 21.85 6.49
C ASP A 403 13.69 21.18 6.08
N ILE A 404 13.52 19.87 6.35
CA ILE A 404 12.28 19.14 6.06
C ILE A 404 11.09 19.78 6.78
N PHE A 405 11.23 20.05 8.07
CA PHE A 405 10.16 20.62 8.87
C PHE A 405 10.23 22.16 8.99
N LYS A 406 10.83 22.82 7.99
CA LYS A 406 10.88 24.28 7.95
C LYS A 406 9.49 24.90 8.06
N ASP A 407 8.52 24.29 7.40
CA ASP A 407 7.10 24.62 7.50
C ASP A 407 6.23 23.34 7.58
N GLU A 408 4.92 23.47 7.59
CA GLU A 408 3.99 22.37 7.74
C GLU A 408 3.74 21.59 6.45
N LYS A 409 4.27 22.01 5.30
CA LYS A 409 3.92 21.48 3.96
C LYS A 409 4.08 19.96 3.84
N ASP A 410 5.11 19.39 4.52
CA ASP A 410 5.44 17.96 4.39
C ASP A 410 4.48 17.04 5.14
N ILE A 411 3.64 17.58 6.04
CA ILE A 411 2.67 16.80 6.82
C ILE A 411 1.21 17.10 6.47
N LEU A 412 0.94 18.08 5.61
CA LEU A 412 -0.43 18.56 5.34
C LEU A 412 -1.37 17.43 4.88
N PHE A 413 -0.90 16.55 4.00
CA PHE A 413 -1.72 15.52 3.39
C PHE A 413 -1.62 14.14 4.04
N VAL A 414 -0.85 13.99 5.12
CA VAL A 414 -0.72 12.72 5.84
C VAL A 414 -1.95 12.53 6.74
N PRO A 415 -2.88 11.59 6.46
CA PRO A 415 -4.25 11.64 7.03
C PRO A 415 -4.30 11.67 8.55
N ASN A 416 -3.65 10.72 9.20
CA ASN A 416 -3.76 10.52 10.65
C ASN A 416 -2.70 11.29 11.47
N LEU A 417 -1.72 11.92 10.81
CA LEU A 417 -0.67 12.67 11.48
C LEU A 417 -1.21 14.03 11.93
N HIS A 418 -1.08 14.36 13.22
CA HIS A 418 -1.53 15.63 13.80
C HIS A 418 -0.38 16.63 13.94
N SER A 419 0.72 16.20 14.53
CA SER A 419 1.88 17.06 14.78
C SER A 419 3.20 16.31 14.72
N VAL A 420 4.24 17.03 14.31
CA VAL A 420 5.63 16.60 14.41
C VAL A 420 6.39 17.63 15.25
N GLN A 421 7.11 17.18 16.27
CA GLN A 421 7.91 18.04 17.11
C GLN A 421 9.36 17.57 17.15
N ILE A 422 10.29 18.52 17.03
CA ILE A 422 11.73 18.27 17.00
C ILE A 422 12.37 18.87 18.24
N PHE A 423 13.16 18.06 18.92
CA PHE A 423 13.95 18.44 20.08
C PHE A 423 15.43 18.24 19.77
N ILE A 424 16.25 19.20 20.21
CA ILE A 424 17.71 19.11 20.17
C ILE A 424 18.22 19.31 21.58
N ASP A 425 18.96 18.33 22.12
CA ASP A 425 19.43 18.30 23.51
C ASP A 425 18.33 18.51 24.55
N GLY A 426 17.16 17.95 24.29
CA GLY A 426 16.00 18.08 25.17
C GLY A 426 15.26 19.41 25.08
N LEU A 427 15.74 20.36 24.28
CA LEU A 427 15.08 21.64 24.05
C LEU A 427 14.21 21.58 22.78
N PRO A 428 12.94 22.03 22.84
CA PRO A 428 12.07 22.09 21.65
C PRO A 428 12.63 23.11 20.65
N ARG A 429 12.80 22.70 19.41
CA ARG A 429 13.31 23.55 18.33
C ARG A 429 12.25 23.89 17.30
N LYS A 430 11.43 22.92 16.94
CA LYS A 430 10.39 23.07 15.92
C LYS A 430 9.16 22.23 16.24
N LYS A 431 8.00 22.79 15.95
CA LYS A 431 6.73 22.08 15.98
C LYS A 431 5.93 22.41 14.73
N CYS A 432 5.56 21.40 13.96
CA CYS A 432 4.66 21.49 12.82
C CYS A 432 3.32 20.86 13.17
N THR A 433 2.23 21.54 12.81
CA THR A 433 0.86 21.05 13.02
C THR A 433 0.04 21.30 11.76
N LYS A 434 -0.86 20.39 11.40
CA LYS A 434 -1.74 20.55 10.23
C LYS A 434 -2.67 21.77 10.33
N ARG A 435 -3.04 22.17 11.54
CA ARG A 435 -3.93 23.32 11.79
C ARG A 435 -3.10 24.59 11.99
N SER A 436 -2.51 25.06 10.92
CA SER A 436 -1.81 26.36 10.90
C SER A 436 -2.68 27.38 10.18
N ASN A 437 -2.76 28.61 10.73
CA ASN A 437 -3.49 29.72 10.08
C ASN A 437 -2.81 30.20 8.78
N ASN A 438 -1.64 29.69 8.46
CA ASN A 438 -0.87 30.05 7.26
C ASN A 438 -1.23 29.23 6.03
N TRP A 439 -2.13 28.24 6.18
CA TRP A 439 -2.53 27.34 5.12
C TRP A 439 -4.04 27.28 4.98
N VAL A 440 -4.49 27.14 3.74
CA VAL A 440 -5.82 26.64 3.41
C VAL A 440 -5.65 25.23 2.89
N LEU A 441 -6.20 24.29 3.61
CA LEU A 441 -6.20 22.86 3.29
C LEU A 441 -7.63 22.41 3.08
N THR A 442 -7.88 21.60 2.08
CA THR A 442 -9.14 20.88 1.92
C THR A 442 -9.47 20.13 3.21
N GLN A 443 -10.62 20.40 3.82
CA GLN A 443 -11.02 19.78 5.08
C GLN A 443 -11.35 18.30 4.87
N ASP A 444 -12.23 18.02 3.90
CA ASP A 444 -12.61 16.69 3.48
C ASP A 444 -12.07 16.43 2.07
N PRO A 445 -11.46 15.26 1.81
CA PRO A 445 -10.98 14.93 0.47
C PRO A 445 -12.10 14.93 -0.56
N TYR A 446 -11.83 15.48 -1.73
CA TYR A 446 -12.72 15.30 -2.89
C TYR A 446 -12.62 13.86 -3.38
N VAL A 447 -13.73 13.15 -3.36
CA VAL A 447 -13.79 11.75 -3.78
C VAL A 447 -14.23 11.67 -5.25
N TYR A 448 -13.56 10.79 -6.00
CA TYR A 448 -13.98 10.36 -7.32
C TYR A 448 -14.20 8.85 -7.30
N SER A 449 -15.44 8.43 -7.54
CA SER A 449 -15.79 7.01 -7.62
C SER A 449 -15.67 6.52 -9.05
N PHE A 450 -14.92 5.45 -9.26
CA PHE A 450 -14.74 4.85 -10.57
C PHE A 450 -15.96 4.04 -10.99
N THR A 451 -16.32 4.12 -12.25
CA THR A 451 -17.33 3.27 -12.86
C THR A 451 -16.83 1.83 -12.99
N GLU A 452 -17.73 0.85 -13.13
CA GLU A 452 -17.36 -0.55 -13.33
C GLU A 452 -16.41 -0.77 -14.51
N ASN A 453 -16.57 0.01 -15.59
CA ASN A 453 -15.70 -0.08 -16.76
C ASN A 453 -14.28 0.45 -16.44
N GLU A 454 -14.18 1.57 -15.74
CA GLU A 454 -12.89 2.12 -15.30
C GLU A 454 -12.18 1.16 -14.34
N ILE A 455 -12.90 0.51 -13.42
CA ILE A 455 -12.34 -0.51 -12.53
C ILE A 455 -11.81 -1.72 -13.33
N LYS A 456 -12.51 -2.16 -14.37
CA LYS A 456 -12.02 -3.22 -15.27
C LYS A 456 -10.74 -2.81 -16.00
N ASP A 457 -10.69 -1.57 -16.48
CA ASP A 457 -9.50 -1.03 -17.16
C ASP A 457 -8.31 -0.94 -16.19
N ILE A 458 -8.54 -0.45 -14.96
CA ILE A 458 -7.51 -0.39 -13.91
C ILE A 458 -7.01 -1.79 -13.58
N ASN A 459 -7.90 -2.77 -13.41
CA ASN A 459 -7.51 -4.17 -13.16
C ASN A 459 -6.67 -4.76 -14.29
N ALA A 460 -7.03 -4.46 -15.53
CA ALA A 460 -6.25 -4.89 -16.70
C ALA A 460 -4.85 -4.26 -16.71
N GLU A 461 -4.76 -2.97 -16.37
CA GLU A 461 -3.48 -2.26 -16.28
C GLU A 461 -2.61 -2.80 -15.13
N VAL A 462 -3.19 -3.10 -13.97
CA VAL A 462 -2.49 -3.73 -12.83
C VAL A 462 -1.92 -5.08 -13.23
N LEU A 463 -2.72 -5.93 -13.90
CA LEU A 463 -2.27 -7.25 -14.36
C LEU A 463 -1.16 -7.15 -15.41
N ALA A 464 -1.23 -6.18 -16.33
CA ALA A 464 -0.24 -5.98 -17.38
C ALA A 464 1.06 -5.34 -16.89
N SER A 465 1.06 -4.75 -15.69
CA SER A 465 2.19 -3.97 -15.17
C SER A 465 3.35 -4.81 -14.65
N ASP A 466 3.21 -6.14 -14.57
CA ASP A 466 4.21 -7.07 -14.01
C ASP A 466 4.73 -6.62 -12.63
N GLY A 467 3.77 -6.23 -11.75
CA GLY A 467 4.04 -5.81 -10.37
C GLY A 467 4.54 -4.36 -10.20
N LYS A 468 4.64 -3.56 -11.27
CA LYS A 468 4.95 -2.12 -11.18
C LYS A 468 3.81 -1.35 -10.52
N ILE A 469 2.56 -1.72 -10.78
CA ILE A 469 1.39 -1.19 -10.09
C ILE A 469 1.06 -2.09 -8.91
N PRO A 470 1.03 -1.56 -7.68
CA PRO A 470 0.72 -2.35 -6.48
C PRO A 470 -0.66 -2.99 -6.51
N ASP A 471 -0.77 -4.18 -5.91
CA ASP A 471 -2.03 -4.95 -5.84
C ASP A 471 -3.18 -4.21 -5.13
N LYS A 472 -2.89 -3.21 -4.30
CA LYS A 472 -3.92 -2.38 -3.66
C LYS A 472 -4.81 -1.63 -4.66
N TYR A 473 -4.35 -1.47 -5.91
CA TYR A 473 -5.15 -0.86 -6.98
C TYR A 473 -6.05 -1.86 -7.72
N LYS A 474 -6.00 -3.15 -7.38
CA LYS A 474 -7.00 -4.12 -7.83
C LYS A 474 -8.35 -3.81 -7.19
N ASN A 475 -9.39 -3.73 -8.01
CA ASN A 475 -10.75 -3.35 -7.59
C ASN A 475 -10.77 -1.98 -6.89
N PHE A 476 -9.97 -1.03 -7.37
CA PHE A 476 -9.87 0.29 -6.81
C PHE A 476 -11.12 1.10 -7.16
N GLU A 477 -11.99 1.34 -6.17
CA GLU A 477 -13.33 1.89 -6.36
C GLU A 477 -13.37 3.41 -6.34
N ASP A 478 -12.48 4.04 -5.60
CA ASP A 478 -12.45 5.50 -5.45
C ASP A 478 -11.03 6.03 -5.28
N THR A 479 -10.82 7.29 -5.68
CA THR A 479 -9.61 8.05 -5.38
C THR A 479 -9.95 9.36 -4.68
N ARG A 480 -9.02 9.85 -3.87
CA ARG A 480 -9.18 11.04 -3.05
C ARG A 480 -8.19 12.10 -3.48
N VAL A 481 -8.71 13.32 -3.66
CA VAL A 481 -7.89 14.48 -4.01
C VAL A 481 -8.01 15.54 -2.94
N MET A 482 -6.89 16.10 -2.53
CA MET A 482 -6.81 17.21 -1.57
C MET A 482 -5.93 18.31 -2.15
N PHE A 483 -6.21 19.55 -1.78
CA PHE A 483 -5.47 20.73 -2.20
C PHE A 483 -5.02 21.56 -1.01
N ALA A 484 -3.90 22.27 -1.17
CA ALA A 484 -3.42 23.22 -0.18
C ALA A 484 -2.74 24.42 -0.84
N CYS A 485 -2.99 25.61 -0.31
CA CYS A 485 -2.29 26.83 -0.69
C CYS A 485 -1.92 27.68 0.54
N ARG A 486 -1.07 28.66 0.35
CA ARG A 486 -0.71 29.62 1.41
C ARG A 486 -1.84 30.60 1.66
N ARG A 487 -1.94 31.05 2.90
CA ARG A 487 -2.89 32.07 3.34
C ARG A 487 -2.19 33.22 4.04
N ASN A 488 -2.57 34.44 3.67
CA ASN A 488 -2.18 35.67 4.37
C ASN A 488 -3.44 36.54 4.56
N GLY A 489 -4.08 36.43 5.71
CA GLY A 489 -5.36 37.08 5.98
C GLY A 489 -6.46 36.57 5.04
N LYS A 490 -7.06 37.46 4.25
CA LYS A 490 -8.03 37.14 3.20
C LYS A 490 -7.42 36.77 1.84
N ASN A 491 -6.11 36.91 1.68
CA ASN A 491 -5.45 36.60 0.42
C ASN A 491 -4.87 35.20 0.43
N LEU A 492 -5.09 34.48 -0.67
CA LEU A 492 -4.41 33.24 -0.99
C LEU A 492 -3.15 33.56 -1.79
N SER A 493 -2.10 32.78 -1.63
CA SER A 493 -0.85 32.99 -2.33
C SER A 493 -0.24 31.66 -2.79
N ALA A 494 0.60 31.77 -3.81
CA ALA A 494 1.29 30.64 -4.39
C ALA A 494 2.20 29.95 -3.35
N VAL A 495 2.33 28.65 -3.47
CA VAL A 495 3.29 27.83 -2.74
C VAL A 495 4.56 27.75 -3.56
N GLU A 496 5.60 28.43 -3.09
CA GLU A 496 6.91 28.37 -3.73
C GLU A 496 7.47 26.95 -3.70
N GLY A 497 7.90 26.45 -4.86
CA GLY A 497 8.42 25.08 -4.98
C GLY A 497 7.38 24.01 -4.66
N SER A 498 6.10 24.26 -4.98
CA SER A 498 5.00 23.31 -4.81
C SER A 498 5.31 21.94 -5.44
N THR A 499 4.92 20.88 -4.76
CA THR A 499 5.10 19.50 -5.21
C THR A 499 3.78 18.78 -5.31
N VAL A 500 3.77 17.72 -6.14
CA VAL A 500 2.71 16.73 -6.11
C VAL A 500 2.96 15.78 -4.93
N ASN A 501 1.91 15.45 -4.22
CA ASN A 501 2.00 14.57 -3.07
C ASN A 501 1.29 13.25 -3.33
N CYS A 502 1.91 12.18 -2.85
CA CYS A 502 1.30 10.85 -2.73
C CYS A 502 1.19 10.53 -1.24
N TYR A 503 0.39 11.33 -0.53
CA TYR A 503 0.31 11.55 0.92
C TYR A 503 1.56 12.21 1.52
N LEU A 504 2.74 11.75 1.18
CA LEU A 504 4.02 12.38 1.46
C LEU A 504 4.49 13.18 0.24
N PRO A 505 5.31 14.22 0.43
CA PRO A 505 5.83 14.98 -0.69
C PRO A 505 6.70 14.13 -1.61
N THR A 506 6.63 14.43 -2.91
CA THR A 506 7.56 13.93 -3.91
C THR A 506 8.43 15.07 -4.42
N GLN A 507 9.43 14.78 -5.27
CA GLN A 507 10.20 15.82 -5.96
C GLN A 507 9.50 16.32 -7.24
N ALA A 508 8.34 15.75 -7.59
CA ALA A 508 7.59 16.11 -8.78
C ALA A 508 7.00 17.51 -8.65
N LYS A 509 7.54 18.45 -9.42
CA LYS A 509 7.08 19.85 -9.47
C LYS A 509 6.39 20.08 -10.80
N PHE A 510 5.08 20.37 -10.76
CA PHE A 510 4.32 20.72 -11.96
C PHE A 510 4.33 22.23 -12.24
N GLY A 511 4.88 23.04 -11.32
CA GLY A 511 4.87 24.49 -11.42
C GLY A 511 3.53 25.13 -11.01
N PHE A 512 2.64 24.37 -10.38
CA PHE A 512 1.34 24.89 -9.94
C PHE A 512 1.51 25.81 -8.71
N PRO A 513 0.64 26.84 -8.56
CA PRO A 513 0.70 27.76 -7.41
C PRO A 513 0.14 27.13 -6.12
N PHE A 514 -0.25 25.89 -6.13
CA PHE A 514 -0.79 25.12 -5.00
C PHE A 514 -0.15 23.74 -4.94
N MET A 515 -0.26 23.10 -3.79
CA MET A 515 0.05 21.69 -3.62
C MET A 515 -1.20 20.86 -3.78
N PHE A 516 -1.07 19.64 -4.30
CA PHE A 516 -2.17 18.68 -4.29
C PHE A 516 -1.69 17.28 -3.96
N ASN A 517 -2.60 16.49 -3.43
CA ASN A 517 -2.42 15.09 -3.08
C ASN A 517 -3.44 14.23 -3.82
N THR A 518 -2.99 13.11 -4.34
CA THR A 518 -3.85 12.06 -4.88
C THR A 518 -3.13 10.70 -4.82
N ASP A 519 -3.84 9.63 -5.16
CA ASP A 519 -3.35 8.25 -5.12
C ASP A 519 -2.37 7.91 -6.26
N MET A 520 -1.58 8.86 -6.74
CA MET A 520 -0.54 8.59 -7.74
C MET A 520 0.48 7.59 -7.21
N ILE A 521 1.03 6.80 -8.13
CA ILE A 521 2.01 5.77 -7.86
C ILE A 521 3.41 6.36 -7.99
N PRO A 522 4.14 6.48 -6.88
CA PRO A 522 5.50 7.01 -6.90
C PRO A 522 6.50 5.96 -7.39
N THR A 523 7.67 6.42 -7.83
CA THR A 523 8.85 5.61 -8.13
C THR A 523 9.31 4.75 -6.94
N GLY A 524 10.25 3.85 -7.16
CA GLY A 524 10.79 2.95 -6.13
C GLY A 524 11.18 3.67 -4.83
N PRO A 525 12.03 4.70 -4.88
CA PRO A 525 12.44 5.49 -3.71
C PRO A 525 11.37 6.47 -3.18
N ARG A 526 10.23 6.60 -3.83
CA ARG A 526 9.15 7.58 -3.54
C ARG A 526 9.56 9.04 -3.74
N ASP A 527 10.65 9.28 -4.39
CA ASP A 527 11.15 10.63 -4.67
C ASP A 527 10.44 11.29 -5.86
N ASN A 528 9.80 10.50 -6.73
CA ASN A 528 9.15 11.00 -7.93
C ASN A 528 7.86 10.23 -8.26
N ILE A 529 7.15 10.64 -9.32
CA ILE A 529 5.98 9.94 -9.86
C ILE A 529 6.44 9.02 -10.99
N GLU A 530 5.95 7.76 -10.99
CA GLU A 530 6.29 6.78 -12.02
C GLU A 530 5.75 7.22 -13.40
N PRO A 531 6.64 7.54 -14.36
CA PRO A 531 6.20 8.14 -15.62
C PRO A 531 5.52 7.15 -16.58
N GLU A 532 5.83 5.87 -16.49
CA GLU A 532 5.33 4.85 -17.42
C GLU A 532 3.92 4.33 -17.08
N ILE A 533 3.37 4.70 -15.93
CA ILE A 533 2.07 4.23 -15.46
C ILE A 533 0.96 5.15 -15.96
N LYS A 534 0.08 4.65 -16.85
CA LYS A 534 -1.07 5.38 -17.38
C LYS A 534 -2.09 5.77 -16.30
N LEU A 535 -2.22 4.97 -15.26
CA LEU A 535 -3.10 5.26 -14.12
C LEU A 535 -2.74 6.61 -13.47
N ASN A 536 -1.45 7.00 -13.46
CA ASN A 536 -1.01 8.31 -12.97
C ASN A 536 -1.54 9.48 -13.82
N GLU A 537 -1.68 9.30 -15.13
CA GLU A 537 -2.31 10.32 -16.00
C GLU A 537 -3.80 10.44 -15.70
N ARG A 538 -4.48 9.31 -15.45
CA ARG A 538 -5.89 9.29 -15.01
C ARG A 538 -6.07 10.03 -13.69
N PHE A 539 -5.22 9.79 -12.69
CA PHE A 539 -5.26 10.52 -11.43
C PHE A 539 -5.01 12.02 -11.60
N ALA A 540 -4.08 12.41 -12.48
CA ALA A 540 -3.85 13.82 -12.80
C ALA A 540 -5.09 14.47 -13.42
N LYS A 541 -5.77 13.79 -14.35
CA LYS A 541 -7.01 14.27 -14.96
C LYS A 541 -8.12 14.46 -13.92
N ILE A 542 -8.30 13.47 -13.04
CA ILE A 542 -9.27 13.55 -11.94
C ILE A 542 -8.94 14.72 -11.01
N ALA A 543 -7.67 14.91 -10.66
CA ALA A 543 -7.25 16.02 -9.83
C ALA A 543 -7.56 17.37 -10.47
N GLY A 544 -7.37 17.51 -11.80
CA GLY A 544 -7.79 18.72 -12.54
C GLY A 544 -9.28 19.00 -12.45
N ARG A 545 -10.12 17.96 -12.55
CA ARG A 545 -11.56 18.10 -12.38
C ARG A 545 -11.94 18.55 -10.95
N LYS A 546 -11.34 17.91 -9.92
CA LYS A 546 -11.58 18.23 -8.52
C LYS A 546 -11.02 19.60 -8.10
N PHE A 547 -10.03 20.11 -8.82
CA PHE A 547 -9.52 21.45 -8.63
C PHE A 547 -10.60 22.52 -8.89
N VAL A 548 -11.44 22.34 -9.92
CA VAL A 548 -12.56 23.25 -10.19
C VAL A 548 -13.58 23.24 -9.06
N GLU A 549 -13.86 22.07 -8.48
CA GLU A 549 -14.73 21.94 -7.30
C GLU A 549 -14.13 22.72 -6.11
N TRP A 550 -12.82 22.58 -5.87
CA TRP A 550 -12.14 23.33 -4.81
C TRP A 550 -12.19 24.85 -5.02
N ILE A 551 -11.95 25.34 -6.25
CA ILE A 551 -12.10 26.78 -6.57
C ILE A 551 -13.53 27.25 -6.29
N ARG A 552 -14.57 26.49 -6.69
CA ARG A 552 -15.96 26.79 -6.38
C ARG A 552 -16.19 26.94 -4.87
N ASP A 553 -15.70 25.99 -4.09
CA ASP A 553 -15.90 25.97 -2.64
C ASP A 553 -15.18 27.15 -1.95
N LEU A 554 -13.98 27.51 -2.43
CA LEU A 554 -13.29 28.72 -1.97
C LEU A 554 -14.07 30.00 -2.30
N VAL A 555 -14.68 30.08 -3.48
CA VAL A 555 -15.52 31.22 -3.86
C VAL A 555 -16.78 31.28 -3.00
N LEU A 556 -17.44 30.16 -2.78
CA LEU A 556 -18.67 30.07 -1.99
C LEU A 556 -18.44 30.35 -0.49
N SER A 557 -17.25 30.09 0.03
CA SER A 557 -16.93 30.38 1.43
C SER A 557 -17.00 31.88 1.78
N GLY A 558 -16.73 32.76 0.81
CA GLY A 558 -16.65 34.20 1.04
C GLY A 558 -15.50 34.66 1.94
N ASP A 559 -14.63 33.76 2.36
CA ASP A 559 -13.54 34.03 3.31
C ASP A 559 -12.33 34.69 2.67
N TYR A 560 -12.20 34.60 1.34
CA TYR A 560 -11.01 34.98 0.59
C TYR A 560 -11.33 35.96 -0.54
N SER A 561 -10.33 36.79 -0.92
CA SER A 561 -10.41 37.65 -2.09
C SER A 561 -10.55 36.78 -3.36
N TYR A 562 -11.56 37.06 -4.18
CA TYR A 562 -11.79 36.34 -5.43
C TYR A 562 -10.60 36.42 -6.38
N LYS A 563 -9.95 37.60 -6.48
CA LYS A 563 -8.73 37.77 -7.24
C LYS A 563 -7.65 36.76 -6.79
N SER A 564 -7.47 36.60 -5.48
CA SER A 564 -6.47 35.68 -4.93
C SER A 564 -6.82 34.21 -5.19
N ILE A 565 -8.12 33.84 -5.20
CA ILE A 565 -8.58 32.50 -5.56
C ILE A 565 -8.25 32.20 -7.02
N PHE A 566 -8.59 33.10 -7.95
CA PHE A 566 -8.35 32.88 -9.38
C PHE A 566 -6.86 32.89 -9.74
N ASN A 567 -6.02 33.55 -8.96
CA ASN A 567 -4.55 33.47 -9.10
C ASN A 567 -3.98 32.08 -8.75
N LEU A 568 -4.77 31.19 -8.18
CA LEU A 568 -4.39 29.79 -8.03
C LEU A 568 -4.54 28.96 -9.31
N ILE A 569 -5.21 29.50 -10.36
CA ILE A 569 -5.34 28.79 -11.64
C ILE A 569 -3.97 28.81 -12.35
N PRO A 570 -3.40 27.62 -12.67
CA PRO A 570 -2.07 27.56 -13.26
C PRO A 570 -2.02 28.14 -14.69
N ASP A 571 -0.91 28.74 -15.04
CA ASP A 571 -0.54 28.93 -16.43
C ASP A 571 -0.01 27.62 -17.00
N PHE A 572 -0.88 26.81 -17.61
CA PHE A 572 -0.55 25.48 -18.08
C PHE A 572 0.53 25.46 -19.15
N ASP A 573 0.60 26.50 -20.03
CA ASP A 573 1.63 26.60 -21.07
C ASP A 573 3.00 26.82 -20.42
N TYR A 574 3.08 27.78 -19.50
CA TYR A 574 4.28 28.03 -18.74
C TYR A 574 4.75 26.78 -17.96
N CYS A 575 3.78 26.09 -17.31
CA CYS A 575 4.08 24.86 -16.57
C CYS A 575 4.67 23.76 -17.49
N ARG A 576 4.10 23.55 -18.68
CA ARG A 576 4.59 22.56 -19.64
C ARG A 576 5.98 22.87 -20.19
N GLU A 577 6.29 24.15 -20.39
CA GLU A 577 7.58 24.59 -20.89
C GLU A 577 8.69 24.42 -19.84
N HIS A 578 8.41 24.83 -18.58
CA HIS A 578 9.42 24.84 -17.52
C HIS A 578 9.51 23.52 -16.76
N HIS A 579 8.50 22.65 -16.86
CA HIS A 579 8.44 21.33 -16.19
C HIS A 579 8.18 20.21 -17.20
N SER A 580 8.98 20.18 -18.28
CA SER A 580 8.79 19.28 -19.44
C SER A 580 8.78 17.78 -19.10
N SER A 581 9.48 17.35 -18.05
CA SER A 581 9.47 15.97 -17.56
C SER A 581 8.07 15.50 -17.12
N TYR A 582 7.19 16.44 -16.75
CA TYR A 582 5.83 16.15 -16.29
C TYR A 582 4.76 16.61 -17.28
N LYS A 583 5.14 16.98 -18.51
CA LYS A 583 4.25 17.53 -19.53
C LYS A 583 2.95 16.75 -19.72
N LYS A 584 3.02 15.42 -19.75
CA LYS A 584 1.84 14.57 -19.93
C LYS A 584 0.86 14.63 -18.74
N PHE A 585 1.37 14.70 -17.51
CA PHE A 585 0.54 14.82 -16.30
C PHE A 585 -0.08 16.22 -16.20
N ILE A 586 0.68 17.27 -16.53
CA ILE A 586 0.17 18.65 -16.60
C ILE A 586 -0.94 18.75 -17.64
N THR A 587 -0.75 18.13 -18.83
CA THR A 587 -1.78 18.09 -19.87
C THR A 587 -3.01 17.31 -19.43
N ALA A 588 -2.85 16.19 -18.75
CA ALA A 588 -3.96 15.40 -18.22
C ALA A 588 -4.75 16.19 -17.17
N PHE A 589 -4.07 16.89 -16.26
CA PHE A 589 -4.70 17.78 -15.28
C PHE A 589 -5.48 18.90 -15.97
N GLU A 590 -4.89 19.59 -16.94
CA GLU A 590 -5.55 20.66 -17.72
C GLU A 590 -6.81 20.14 -18.43
N ASN A 591 -6.77 18.94 -19.01
CA ASN A 591 -7.94 18.36 -19.66
C ASN A 591 -9.09 18.14 -18.66
N GLY A 592 -8.79 17.60 -17.47
CA GLY A 592 -9.78 17.46 -16.41
C GLY A 592 -10.34 18.79 -15.91
N PHE A 593 -9.47 19.80 -15.78
CA PHE A 593 -9.84 21.17 -15.44
C PHE A 593 -10.79 21.76 -16.47
N LYS A 594 -10.47 21.69 -17.77
CA LYS A 594 -11.28 22.23 -18.86
C LYS A 594 -12.66 21.56 -18.95
N GLU A 595 -12.71 20.22 -18.82
CA GLU A 595 -13.97 19.47 -18.81
C GLU A 595 -14.88 19.95 -17.67
N ALA A 596 -14.34 20.09 -16.47
CA ALA A 596 -15.12 20.50 -15.29
C ALA A 596 -15.53 21.99 -15.35
N LEU A 597 -14.70 22.85 -15.93
CA LEU A 597 -14.95 24.29 -16.03
C LEU A 597 -16.24 24.62 -16.79
N VAL A 598 -16.60 23.81 -17.79
CA VAL A 598 -17.85 23.96 -18.55
C VAL A 598 -19.07 23.60 -17.71
N GLU A 599 -18.91 22.65 -16.79
CA GLU A 599 -20.01 22.07 -16.01
C GLU A 599 -20.25 22.79 -14.68
N ILE A 600 -19.17 23.20 -14.02
CA ILE A 600 -19.17 23.68 -12.64
C ILE A 600 -19.15 25.20 -12.59
N PRO A 601 -20.14 25.85 -11.92
CA PRO A 601 -20.14 27.29 -11.74
C PRO A 601 -19.05 27.70 -10.74
N ILE A 602 -18.14 28.58 -11.15
CA ILE A 602 -17.05 29.11 -10.33
C ILE A 602 -16.91 30.63 -10.33
N VAL A 603 -17.54 31.33 -11.26
CA VAL A 603 -17.36 32.77 -11.40
C VAL A 603 -18.32 33.52 -10.47
N PRO A 604 -17.80 34.25 -9.46
CA PRO A 604 -18.66 35.07 -8.61
C PRO A 604 -19.23 36.26 -9.42
N VAL A 605 -20.53 36.45 -9.33
CA VAL A 605 -21.28 37.54 -9.94
C VAL A 605 -22.13 38.27 -8.89
N ILE A 606 -22.37 39.55 -9.08
CA ILE A 606 -23.22 40.34 -8.19
C ILE A 606 -24.65 40.33 -8.82
N LYS A 607 -25.60 39.82 -8.07
CA LYS A 607 -27.04 39.89 -8.43
C LYS A 607 -27.72 41.07 -7.75
N LYS A 608 -28.97 41.35 -8.10
CA LYS A 608 -29.77 42.35 -7.43
C LYS A 608 -29.71 42.18 -5.91
N ASP A 609 -29.62 43.29 -5.19
CA ASP A 609 -29.50 43.34 -3.73
C ASP A 609 -28.12 42.92 -3.17
N ASP A 610 -27.04 43.09 -3.92
CA ASP A 610 -25.66 42.78 -3.55
C ASP A 610 -25.41 41.30 -3.14
N VAL A 611 -26.31 40.42 -3.52
CA VAL A 611 -26.15 38.99 -3.27
C VAL A 611 -25.14 38.42 -4.26
N ILE A 612 -24.06 37.84 -3.72
CA ILE A 612 -23.06 37.13 -4.54
C ILE A 612 -23.63 35.74 -4.92
N ALA A 613 -23.63 35.46 -6.19
CA ALA A 613 -23.95 34.15 -6.74
C ALA A 613 -22.77 33.63 -7.54
N VAL A 614 -22.79 32.35 -7.86
CA VAL A 614 -21.72 31.69 -8.64
C VAL A 614 -22.32 31.24 -9.97
N GLU A 615 -21.68 31.60 -11.07
CA GLU A 615 -22.13 31.30 -12.43
C GLU A 615 -21.10 30.48 -13.19
N LYS A 616 -21.55 29.75 -14.23
CA LYS A 616 -20.68 29.10 -15.19
C LYS A 616 -19.95 30.13 -16.03
N ILE A 617 -18.74 29.85 -16.45
CA ILE A 617 -17.94 30.78 -17.25
C ILE A 617 -18.61 31.13 -18.57
N CYS A 618 -19.38 30.21 -19.17
CA CYS A 618 -20.15 30.45 -20.40
C CYS A 618 -21.32 31.43 -20.22
N ASN A 619 -21.79 31.66 -18.99
CA ASN A 619 -22.92 32.56 -18.66
C ASN A 619 -22.45 33.94 -18.20
N VAL A 620 -21.19 34.27 -18.35
CA VAL A 620 -20.60 35.51 -17.88
C VAL A 620 -20.06 36.31 -19.05
N LEU A 621 -20.33 37.60 -19.06
CA LEU A 621 -19.78 38.55 -20.03
C LEU A 621 -18.57 39.27 -19.42
N PHE A 622 -17.53 39.42 -20.21
CA PHE A 622 -16.37 40.20 -19.84
C PHE A 622 -16.38 41.54 -20.55
N ASP A 623 -16.43 42.63 -19.77
CA ASP A 623 -16.41 44.00 -20.32
C ASP A 623 -14.98 44.38 -20.75
N THR A 624 -14.65 44.13 -22.00
CA THR A 624 -13.36 44.52 -22.58
C THR A 624 -13.18 46.02 -22.79
N THR A 625 -14.30 46.77 -22.75
CA THR A 625 -14.29 48.22 -22.95
C THR A 625 -14.01 48.99 -21.67
N LYS A 626 -14.11 48.34 -20.51
CA LYS A 626 -13.97 48.94 -19.19
C LYS A 626 -14.97 50.08 -18.87
N ILE A 627 -16.08 50.11 -19.56
CA ILE A 627 -17.11 51.16 -19.41
C ILE A 627 -17.68 51.14 -17.98
N THR A 628 -17.93 49.96 -17.45
CA THR A 628 -18.45 49.80 -16.08
C THR A 628 -17.38 50.11 -15.02
N GLU A 629 -16.10 49.88 -15.30
CA GLU A 629 -15.00 50.21 -14.37
C GLU A 629 -14.76 51.72 -14.28
N THR A 630 -15.05 52.46 -15.33
CA THR A 630 -14.85 53.93 -15.38
C THR A 630 -16.06 54.71 -14.89
N ASN A 631 -17.10 54.02 -14.37
CA ASN A 631 -18.37 54.61 -13.91
C ASN A 631 -19.10 55.41 -15.00
N VAL A 632 -18.86 55.11 -16.27
CA VAL A 632 -19.62 55.70 -17.38
C VAL A 632 -21.03 55.11 -17.46
N MET A 633 -21.17 53.84 -17.11
CA MET A 633 -22.40 53.10 -16.94
C MET A 633 -22.37 52.24 -15.69
N THR A 634 -23.52 52.06 -15.08
CA THR A 634 -23.68 51.01 -14.06
C THR A 634 -23.70 49.64 -14.72
N ASP A 635 -23.46 48.59 -13.96
CA ASP A 635 -23.51 47.20 -14.44
C ASP A 635 -24.91 46.90 -15.04
N GLU A 636 -26.00 47.38 -14.39
CA GLU A 636 -27.37 47.20 -14.89
C GLU A 636 -27.60 47.92 -16.21
N GLU A 637 -27.11 49.15 -16.38
CA GLU A 637 -27.23 49.91 -17.62
C GLU A 637 -26.43 49.23 -18.74
N PHE A 638 -25.24 48.73 -18.46
CA PHE A 638 -24.43 48.02 -19.42
C PHE A 638 -25.08 46.70 -19.85
N MET A 639 -25.62 45.91 -18.93
CA MET A 639 -26.33 44.66 -19.24
C MET A 639 -27.62 44.92 -20.06
N ARG A 640 -28.33 46.00 -19.74
CA ARG A 640 -29.50 46.44 -20.49
C ARG A 640 -29.12 46.93 -21.90
N PHE A 641 -28.00 47.64 -22.01
CA PHE A 641 -27.45 48.10 -23.30
C PHE A 641 -27.09 46.92 -24.21
N LEU A 642 -26.46 45.87 -23.66
CA LEU A 642 -26.11 44.67 -24.39
C LEU A 642 -27.31 43.75 -24.69
N ASN A 643 -28.49 44.02 -24.09
CA ASN A 643 -29.67 43.18 -24.17
C ASN A 643 -29.36 41.70 -23.89
N SER A 644 -28.54 41.46 -22.88
CA SER A 644 -28.01 40.15 -22.53
C SER A 644 -28.57 39.65 -21.19
N GLU A 645 -28.84 38.33 -21.13
CA GLU A 645 -29.19 37.64 -19.89
C GLU A 645 -27.96 37.20 -19.07
N CYS A 646 -26.73 37.34 -19.62
CA CYS A 646 -25.51 37.00 -18.94
C CYS A 646 -25.19 37.96 -17.80
N ASN A 647 -24.42 37.52 -16.85
CA ASN A 647 -23.98 38.30 -15.70
C ASN A 647 -22.56 38.83 -15.90
N LEU A 648 -22.22 39.95 -15.26
CA LEU A 648 -20.84 40.42 -15.16
C LEU A 648 -20.15 39.79 -13.98
N PRO A 649 -18.84 39.45 -14.12
CA PRO A 649 -18.08 38.94 -12.98
C PRO A 649 -17.94 39.98 -11.88
N HIS A 650 -17.71 39.51 -10.67
CA HIS A 650 -17.46 40.39 -9.52
C HIS A 650 -16.33 41.40 -9.81
N THR A 651 -16.43 42.61 -9.24
CA THR A 651 -15.50 43.71 -9.51
C THR A 651 -14.03 43.39 -9.25
N GLU A 652 -13.73 42.56 -8.28
CA GLU A 652 -12.34 42.07 -8.02
C GLU A 652 -11.71 41.32 -9.18
N LEU A 653 -12.55 40.68 -10.04
CA LEU A 653 -12.06 39.91 -11.19
C LEU A 653 -11.89 40.77 -12.45
N ARG A 654 -12.58 41.92 -12.51
CA ARG A 654 -12.50 42.83 -13.66
C ARG A 654 -11.25 43.70 -13.64
N LYS A 655 -10.72 43.99 -12.44
CA LYS A 655 -9.53 44.87 -12.24
C LYS A 655 -8.29 44.05 -12.02
N ASP A 656 -7.33 44.12 -12.94
CA ASP A 656 -5.97 43.56 -12.84
C ASP A 656 -5.91 42.08 -12.42
N CYS A 657 -6.90 41.26 -12.83
CA CYS A 657 -6.86 39.83 -12.59
C CYS A 657 -6.47 39.09 -13.88
N ASP A 658 -5.16 39.07 -14.17
CA ASP A 658 -4.62 38.46 -15.39
C ASP A 658 -4.97 36.99 -15.55
N SER A 659 -5.01 36.24 -14.44
CA SER A 659 -5.37 34.82 -14.42
C SER A 659 -6.82 34.60 -14.88
N PHE A 660 -7.77 35.43 -14.44
CA PHE A 660 -9.15 35.37 -14.89
C PHE A 660 -9.27 35.77 -16.35
N ASN A 661 -8.60 36.87 -16.77
CA ASN A 661 -8.62 37.36 -18.13
C ASN A 661 -8.07 36.28 -19.11
N LYS A 662 -7.00 35.64 -18.74
CA LYS A 662 -6.39 34.55 -19.52
C LYS A 662 -7.35 33.35 -19.61
N LEU A 663 -7.93 32.95 -18.49
CA LEU A 663 -8.91 31.86 -18.43
C LEU A 663 -10.10 32.13 -19.34
N PHE A 664 -10.70 33.32 -19.23
CA PHE A 664 -11.87 33.73 -20.02
C PHE A 664 -11.55 33.75 -21.52
N THR A 665 -10.44 34.33 -21.89
CA THR A 665 -10.00 34.41 -23.30
C THR A 665 -9.74 33.01 -23.88
N THR A 666 -9.11 32.15 -23.12
CA THR A 666 -8.81 30.77 -23.54
C THR A 666 -10.10 29.97 -23.76
N PHE A 667 -11.08 30.14 -22.87
CA PHE A 667 -12.39 29.49 -22.97
C PHE A 667 -13.15 29.92 -24.23
N HIS A 668 -13.29 31.21 -24.46
CA HIS A 668 -14.04 31.72 -25.61
C HIS A 668 -13.36 31.55 -26.97
N ASN A 669 -12.03 31.40 -27.01
CA ASN A 669 -11.31 31.07 -28.24
C ASN A 669 -11.47 29.60 -28.66
N GLN A 670 -11.89 28.73 -27.79
CA GLN A 670 -12.15 27.30 -28.08
C GLN A 670 -13.56 27.06 -28.65
N GLU A 671 -14.49 28.01 -28.49
CA GLU A 671 -15.84 27.92 -29.06
C GLU A 671 -15.92 28.48 -30.51
N LYS A 672 -14.85 29.06 -31.03
CA LYS A 672 -14.74 29.47 -32.44
C LYS A 672 -13.99 28.41 -33.26
#